data_e1ee300b94ad7bdafa879d95e27db8c8
#
_entry.id   e1ee300b94ad7bdafa879d95e27db8c8
#
_cell.length_a   1.000
_cell.length_b   1.000
_cell.length_c   1.000
_cell.angle_alpha   90.00
_cell.angle_beta   90.00
_cell.angle_gamma   90.00
#
_symmetry.space_group_name_H-M   'P 1'
#
loop_
_entity.id
_entity.type
_entity.pdbx_description
1 polymer ?
#
loop_
_entity_poly.entity_id
_entity_poly.type
_entity_poly.pdbx_seq_one_letter_code
_entity_poly.pdbx_strand_id
1 'polypeptide(L)'
;VLVANNDDAYLTAFDMQAAGCLVHSIIDVRHQIKASLRAQAEAHGITVKSGYSLVKAEGIFRVARVEIAPMCPEGKRLVGTIEHIDCDTVLMSGGLAPVVHLHSQARGTLKWDERTACFRPDKSHEAEISAGACNGSFEMNRAIKEGVMAADKAVKANGGTPAQNAIPVADTLKTTAIIHPLWRMPNGKGAGQGAKAFIDFQNDVTASDLELAVREGYHSVEHVKRYTTTGMATDQGKTSNINALSVLSDSLGREIPEIGTTTFRMPFSPVSMGMIAGRDIGGLFDPVRTTRMDSWHREAGAAFEHVGQWMRAWYYPQAGENMEQAVNREVRAARDHVGILDASTLGKIDIKGPDAARFLERVYTNGWQKLEIGKARYGLMLKEDGMVMDDGVTTRLADDHFHMTTTTGGAAGVLDWLEEWLQTEWPDLKVYLTSVTEQWSVATLSGPDAAKVIEAAGTDIDLSAEAFGHMSMKQGHISGLPVRIFRVSFTGELSYEINVPARYGLALWQVLMKAGEAFHITPYGTEAMHVLRAEKGFIIVGQETDGTVTPLDLGMGWIVSKKKDDFIGKRALARASMSFKGRKQLVGLKTTDPKQVIPEGAHAVRDVEQLAPMDMLGHVTSSYFSPNLNRSIAMALLKDGHSLMGEKVYFPMLDGSEPIEATITDTVFYDPQGHRINGTEQ
;
A
#
# COMPACT_ATOMS: atom_id res chain seq x y z
N VAL A 1 6.36 2.38 -30.79
CA VAL A 1 7.64 2.65 -31.46
C VAL A 1 8.74 1.83 -30.82
N LEU A 2 9.64 1.21 -31.62
CA LEU A 2 10.77 0.44 -31.13
C LEU A 2 12.08 1.14 -31.51
N VAL A 3 12.97 1.32 -30.52
CA VAL A 3 14.31 1.92 -30.70
C VAL A 3 15.35 0.79 -30.66
N ALA A 4 16.22 0.73 -31.62
CA ALA A 4 17.12 -0.39 -31.85
C ALA A 4 18.59 0.01 -32.13
N ASN A 5 19.51 -0.84 -31.70
CA ASN A 5 20.93 -0.81 -32.06
C ASN A 5 21.46 -2.18 -32.53
N ASN A 6 20.56 -3.15 -32.76
CA ASN A 6 20.89 -4.55 -33.06
C ASN A 6 19.83 -5.18 -33.96
N ASP A 7 20.13 -6.37 -34.51
CA ASP A 7 19.24 -7.07 -35.42
C ASP A 7 18.07 -7.77 -34.72
N ASP A 8 18.23 -8.21 -33.45
CA ASP A 8 17.22 -8.97 -32.72
C ASP A 8 15.97 -8.12 -32.45
N ALA A 9 16.14 -6.79 -32.38
CA ALA A 9 15.02 -5.86 -32.27
C ALA A 9 13.99 -6.00 -33.40
N TYR A 10 14.45 -6.30 -34.61
CA TYR A 10 13.56 -6.50 -35.78
C TYR A 10 12.74 -7.77 -35.63
N LEU A 11 13.37 -8.87 -35.18
CA LEU A 11 12.68 -10.12 -34.92
C LEU A 11 11.60 -9.95 -33.85
N THR A 12 11.94 -9.25 -32.78
CA THR A 12 10.98 -8.91 -31.72
C THR A 12 9.81 -8.08 -32.26
N ALA A 13 10.05 -7.12 -33.15
CA ALA A 13 8.99 -6.33 -33.79
C ALA A 13 8.04 -7.21 -34.64
N PHE A 14 8.58 -8.20 -35.34
CA PHE A 14 7.78 -9.12 -36.16
C PHE A 14 6.94 -10.05 -35.26
N ASP A 15 7.53 -10.59 -34.19
CA ASP A 15 6.82 -11.44 -33.22
C ASP A 15 5.69 -10.66 -32.53
N MET A 16 5.92 -9.42 -32.16
CA MET A 16 4.90 -8.55 -31.57
C MET A 16 3.73 -8.30 -32.53
N GLN A 17 4.02 -8.03 -33.80
CA GLN A 17 2.96 -7.87 -34.80
C GLN A 17 2.17 -9.16 -35.01
N ALA A 18 2.86 -10.31 -35.05
CA ALA A 18 2.21 -11.61 -35.15
C ALA A 18 1.30 -11.89 -33.93
N ALA A 19 1.65 -11.35 -32.75
CA ALA A 19 0.84 -11.39 -31.54
C ALA A 19 -0.28 -10.30 -31.48
N GLY A 20 -0.46 -9.50 -32.54
CA GLY A 20 -1.51 -8.49 -32.62
C GLY A 20 -1.16 -7.09 -32.10
N CYS A 21 0.11 -6.84 -31.73
CA CYS A 21 0.56 -5.50 -31.32
C CYS A 21 0.93 -4.67 -32.57
N LEU A 22 0.45 -3.43 -32.65
CA LEU A 22 0.85 -2.53 -33.73
C LEU A 22 2.24 -1.95 -33.49
N VAL A 23 3.23 -2.37 -34.29
CA VAL A 23 4.55 -1.73 -34.32
C VAL A 23 4.61 -0.73 -35.47
N HIS A 24 4.45 0.55 -35.16
CA HIS A 24 4.42 1.62 -36.16
C HIS A 24 5.77 1.85 -36.83
N SER A 25 6.86 1.94 -36.04
CA SER A 25 8.18 2.28 -36.56
C SER A 25 9.30 1.64 -35.76
N ILE A 26 10.42 1.35 -36.44
CA ILE A 26 11.71 1.03 -35.85
C ILE A 26 12.62 2.25 -36.06
N ILE A 27 13.13 2.81 -34.97
CA ILE A 27 14.12 3.88 -34.93
C ILE A 27 15.47 3.22 -34.66
N ASP A 28 16.27 3.05 -35.69
CA ASP A 28 17.56 2.38 -35.57
C ASP A 28 18.68 3.41 -35.50
N VAL A 29 19.49 3.35 -34.46
CA VAL A 29 20.63 4.25 -34.27
C VAL A 29 21.74 3.99 -35.30
N ARG A 30 21.76 2.82 -35.93
CA ARG A 30 22.72 2.46 -36.96
C ARG A 30 22.38 3.14 -38.28
N HIS A 31 23.38 3.70 -38.96
CA HIS A 31 23.22 4.27 -40.30
C HIS A 31 23.05 3.19 -41.39
N GLN A 32 23.65 2.03 -41.19
CA GLN A 32 23.59 0.89 -42.11
C GLN A 32 22.96 -0.31 -41.41
N ILE A 33 21.92 -0.83 -42.00
CA ILE A 33 21.22 -2.04 -41.57
C ILE A 33 21.19 -3.04 -42.75
N LYS A 34 21.02 -4.32 -42.43
CA LYS A 34 20.91 -5.35 -43.46
C LYS A 34 19.70 -5.09 -44.38
N ALA A 35 19.91 -5.06 -45.67
CA ALA A 35 18.83 -4.83 -46.66
C ALA A 35 17.67 -5.82 -46.49
N SER A 36 17.96 -7.08 -46.14
CA SER A 36 16.94 -8.11 -45.89
C SER A 36 16.06 -7.78 -44.67
N LEU A 37 16.60 -7.23 -43.58
CA LEU A 37 15.82 -6.82 -42.42
C LEU A 37 14.92 -5.63 -42.73
N ARG A 38 15.45 -4.65 -43.47
CA ARG A 38 14.64 -3.51 -43.93
C ARG A 38 13.48 -3.97 -44.78
N ALA A 39 13.74 -4.80 -45.78
CA ALA A 39 12.70 -5.32 -46.66
C ALA A 39 11.63 -6.15 -45.91
N GLN A 40 12.03 -6.93 -44.92
CA GLN A 40 11.10 -7.65 -44.05
C GLN A 40 10.25 -6.71 -43.21
N ALA A 41 10.84 -5.66 -42.59
CA ALA A 41 10.10 -4.68 -41.81
C ALA A 41 9.08 -3.93 -42.70
N GLU A 42 9.48 -3.52 -43.90
CA GLU A 42 8.59 -2.86 -44.85
C GLU A 42 7.46 -3.79 -45.32
N ALA A 43 7.73 -5.10 -45.53
CA ALA A 43 6.71 -6.10 -45.84
C ALA A 43 5.68 -6.29 -44.69
N HIS A 44 6.07 -6.04 -43.44
CA HIS A 44 5.18 -6.00 -42.27
C HIS A 44 4.53 -4.64 -42.05
N GLY A 45 4.71 -3.67 -42.96
CA GLY A 45 4.18 -2.31 -42.82
C GLY A 45 4.88 -1.46 -41.76
N ILE A 46 6.07 -1.87 -41.29
CA ILE A 46 6.84 -1.15 -40.26
C ILE A 46 7.77 -0.13 -40.95
N THR A 47 7.65 1.14 -40.60
CA THR A 47 8.55 2.19 -41.09
C THR A 47 9.91 2.08 -40.38
N VAL A 48 11.02 2.06 -41.15
CA VAL A 48 12.38 2.00 -40.60
C VAL A 48 13.11 3.34 -40.81
N LYS A 49 13.46 3.99 -39.69
CA LYS A 49 14.28 5.21 -39.65
C LYS A 49 15.68 4.85 -39.16
N SER A 50 16.66 4.74 -40.08
CA SER A 50 18.06 4.42 -39.76
C SER A 50 18.93 5.67 -39.61
N GLY A 51 19.87 5.67 -38.63
CA GLY A 51 20.68 6.82 -38.28
C GLY A 51 19.91 7.91 -37.50
N TYR A 52 18.87 7.51 -36.76
CA TYR A 52 18.02 8.43 -35.98
C TYR A 52 18.24 8.25 -34.48
N SER A 53 18.13 9.36 -33.75
CA SER A 53 18.09 9.41 -32.30
C SER A 53 16.65 9.56 -31.81
N LEU A 54 16.32 8.95 -30.68
CA LEU A 54 15.17 9.31 -29.86
C LEU A 54 15.53 10.53 -29.02
N VAL A 55 14.97 11.69 -29.34
CA VAL A 55 15.29 12.97 -28.70
C VAL A 55 14.54 13.13 -27.39
N LYS A 56 13.26 12.74 -27.38
CA LYS A 56 12.37 12.92 -26.23
C LYS A 56 11.12 12.03 -26.38
N ALA A 57 10.57 11.58 -25.25
CA ALA A 57 9.21 11.06 -25.16
C ALA A 57 8.32 12.10 -24.47
N GLU A 58 7.07 12.26 -24.95
CA GLU A 58 6.09 13.20 -24.44
C GLU A 58 4.82 12.49 -23.98
N GLY A 59 4.20 13.03 -22.95
CA GLY A 59 2.94 12.55 -22.36
C GLY A 59 2.84 12.96 -20.90
N ILE A 60 1.65 12.89 -20.31
CA ILE A 60 1.43 13.22 -18.90
C ILE A 60 1.28 11.93 -18.09
N PHE A 61 0.27 11.11 -18.37
CA PHE A 61 0.03 9.84 -17.66
C PHE A 61 0.66 8.63 -18.36
N ARG A 62 0.87 8.75 -19.68
CA ARG A 62 1.51 7.76 -20.54
C ARG A 62 2.20 8.46 -21.69
N VAL A 63 3.06 7.75 -22.39
CA VAL A 63 3.63 8.26 -23.64
C VAL A 63 2.50 8.52 -24.64
N ALA A 64 2.50 9.69 -25.25
CA ALA A 64 1.57 10.07 -26.30
C ALA A 64 2.25 10.27 -27.67
N ARG A 65 3.55 10.63 -27.65
CA ARG A 65 4.37 10.76 -28.85
C ARG A 65 5.86 10.71 -28.52
N VAL A 66 6.66 10.56 -29.54
CA VAL A 66 8.13 10.71 -29.46
C VAL A 66 8.63 11.74 -30.46
N GLU A 67 9.69 12.44 -30.06
CA GLU A 67 10.52 13.28 -30.93
C GLU A 67 11.73 12.46 -31.39
N ILE A 68 11.97 12.39 -32.69
CA ILE A 68 13.13 11.75 -33.29
C ILE A 68 13.85 12.72 -34.23
N ALA A 69 15.14 12.53 -34.44
CA ALA A 69 15.89 13.31 -35.42
C ALA A 69 17.08 12.52 -35.96
N PRO A 70 17.51 12.78 -37.23
CA PRO A 70 18.72 12.19 -37.77
C PRO A 70 19.93 12.66 -36.96
N MET A 71 20.90 11.76 -36.80
CA MET A 71 22.16 12.06 -36.11
C MET A 71 23.38 11.82 -37.00
N CYS A 72 24.50 12.42 -36.64
CA CYS A 72 25.78 12.19 -37.34
C CYS A 72 26.26 10.74 -37.17
N PRO A 73 27.12 10.23 -38.09
CA PRO A 73 27.57 8.83 -38.02
C PRO A 73 28.27 8.45 -36.71
N GLU A 74 28.87 9.41 -36.02
CA GLU A 74 29.54 9.21 -34.73
C GLU A 74 28.56 9.20 -33.56
N GLY A 75 27.23 9.42 -33.78
CA GLY A 75 26.22 9.42 -32.74
C GLY A 75 26.29 10.57 -31.74
N LYS A 76 27.11 11.62 -32.01
CA LYS A 76 27.42 12.69 -31.03
C LYS A 76 26.50 13.92 -31.12
N ARG A 77 25.82 14.15 -32.27
CA ARG A 77 24.99 15.34 -32.50
C ARG A 77 23.84 15.06 -33.48
N LEU A 78 22.78 15.82 -33.36
CA LEU A 78 21.70 15.84 -34.34
C LEU A 78 22.16 16.61 -35.59
N VAL A 79 21.72 16.16 -36.77
CA VAL A 79 22.07 16.76 -38.06
C VAL A 79 20.87 17.18 -38.92
N GLY A 80 19.65 16.94 -38.46
CA GLY A 80 18.42 17.28 -39.18
C GLY A 80 17.35 17.86 -38.26
N THR A 81 16.15 17.99 -38.80
CA THR A 81 14.98 18.51 -38.09
C THR A 81 14.34 17.43 -37.23
N ILE A 82 13.68 17.87 -36.16
CA ILE A 82 12.87 16.99 -35.30
C ILE A 82 11.62 16.56 -36.05
N GLU A 83 11.33 15.27 -36.01
CA GLU A 83 10.10 14.66 -36.48
C GLU A 83 9.34 14.12 -35.27
N HIS A 84 8.00 14.08 -35.34
CA HIS A 84 7.12 13.58 -34.31
C HIS A 84 6.46 12.27 -34.77
N ILE A 85 6.37 11.29 -33.88
CA ILE A 85 5.61 10.05 -34.10
C ILE A 85 4.68 9.86 -32.91
N ASP A 86 3.38 9.82 -33.18
CA ASP A 86 2.37 9.50 -32.16
C ASP A 86 2.46 8.02 -31.81
N CYS A 87 2.53 7.71 -30.50
CA CYS A 87 2.60 6.35 -29.98
C CYS A 87 2.25 6.33 -28.49
N ASP A 88 1.71 5.23 -28.03
CA ASP A 88 1.39 4.99 -26.61
C ASP A 88 2.52 4.26 -25.85
N THR A 89 3.46 3.67 -26.58
CA THR A 89 4.53 2.86 -26.00
C THR A 89 5.85 3.03 -26.77
N VAL A 90 6.95 3.13 -26.02
CA VAL A 90 8.32 3.13 -26.55
C VAL A 90 9.05 1.90 -26.01
N LEU A 91 9.55 1.08 -26.91
CA LEU A 91 10.37 -0.09 -26.60
C LEU A 91 11.83 0.23 -26.91
N MET A 92 12.72 -0.14 -26.00
CA MET A 92 14.15 0.08 -26.14
C MET A 92 14.88 -1.28 -26.25
N SER A 93 15.59 -1.53 -27.34
CA SER A 93 16.42 -2.71 -27.49
C SER A 93 17.89 -2.30 -27.58
N GLY A 94 18.59 -2.36 -26.46
CA GLY A 94 20.01 -1.97 -26.32
C GLY A 94 21.01 -3.12 -26.51
N GLY A 95 20.53 -4.33 -26.79
CA GLY A 95 21.35 -5.54 -26.86
C GLY A 95 21.35 -6.35 -25.56
N LEU A 96 22.19 -7.39 -25.50
CA LEU A 96 22.29 -8.31 -24.38
C LEU A 96 23.66 -8.19 -23.71
N ALA A 97 23.69 -8.23 -22.38
CA ALA A 97 24.90 -8.29 -21.57
C ALA A 97 24.94 -9.61 -20.76
N PRO A 98 26.13 -10.22 -20.57
CA PRO A 98 26.29 -11.38 -19.70
C PRO A 98 25.90 -11.06 -18.25
N VAL A 99 25.18 -11.96 -17.60
CA VAL A 99 24.91 -11.88 -16.15
C VAL A 99 26.11 -12.47 -15.41
N VAL A 100 27.05 -11.63 -15.02
CA VAL A 100 28.34 -12.03 -14.42
C VAL A 100 28.34 -12.00 -12.89
N HIS A 101 27.19 -11.85 -12.26
CA HIS A 101 27.06 -11.62 -10.82
C HIS A 101 27.63 -12.77 -9.99
N LEU A 102 27.31 -14.01 -10.31
CA LEU A 102 27.83 -15.19 -9.58
C LEU A 102 29.35 -15.33 -9.72
N HIS A 103 29.89 -15.14 -10.94
CA HIS A 103 31.32 -15.17 -11.19
C HIS A 103 32.05 -14.08 -10.37
N SER A 104 31.51 -12.85 -10.37
CA SER A 104 32.06 -11.73 -9.59
C SER A 104 31.99 -11.98 -8.10
N GLN A 105 30.91 -12.58 -7.59
CA GLN A 105 30.78 -12.93 -6.16
C GLN A 105 31.72 -14.05 -5.75
N ALA A 106 32.01 -14.99 -6.64
CA ALA A 106 33.05 -15.98 -6.46
C ALA A 106 34.47 -15.40 -6.62
N ARG A 107 34.62 -14.07 -6.63
CA ARG A 107 35.87 -13.32 -6.79
C ARG A 107 36.59 -13.56 -8.13
N GLY A 108 35.86 -14.03 -9.14
CA GLY A 108 36.36 -14.13 -10.50
C GLY A 108 36.60 -12.75 -11.12
N THR A 109 37.63 -12.65 -11.98
CA THR A 109 37.93 -11.41 -12.70
C THR A 109 37.09 -11.31 -13.97
N LEU A 110 36.81 -10.07 -14.38
CA LEU A 110 36.07 -9.76 -15.58
C LEU A 110 36.99 -9.13 -16.63
N LYS A 111 36.70 -9.40 -17.91
CA LYS A 111 37.35 -8.70 -19.03
C LYS A 111 36.30 -8.08 -19.95
N TRP A 112 36.65 -6.96 -20.50
CA TRP A 112 35.86 -6.26 -21.50
C TRP A 112 35.95 -6.96 -22.86
N ASP A 113 34.82 -7.06 -23.55
CA ASP A 113 34.71 -7.57 -24.93
C ASP A 113 34.15 -6.45 -25.82
N GLU A 114 35.01 -5.85 -26.63
CA GLU A 114 34.69 -4.75 -27.54
C GLU A 114 33.58 -5.11 -28.54
N ARG A 115 33.53 -6.36 -28.98
CA ARG A 115 32.56 -6.83 -29.97
C ARG A 115 31.10 -6.80 -29.45
N THR A 116 30.94 -7.10 -28.18
CA THR A 116 29.63 -7.16 -27.50
C THR A 116 29.41 -5.99 -26.57
N ALA A 117 30.40 -5.10 -26.44
CA ALA A 117 30.39 -3.93 -25.55
C ALA A 117 29.93 -4.27 -24.13
N CYS A 118 30.47 -5.35 -23.56
CA CYS A 118 30.13 -5.82 -22.23
C CYS A 118 31.27 -6.54 -21.52
N PHE A 119 31.16 -6.65 -20.20
CA PHE A 119 32.06 -7.47 -19.41
C PHE A 119 31.65 -8.93 -19.48
N ARG A 120 32.64 -9.84 -19.54
CA ARG A 120 32.43 -11.29 -19.45
C ARG A 120 33.44 -11.92 -18.48
N PRO A 121 33.19 -13.15 -17.99
CA PRO A 121 34.11 -13.88 -17.14
C PRO A 121 35.51 -14.02 -17.77
N ASP A 122 36.54 -13.87 -16.95
CA ASP A 122 37.94 -14.07 -17.35
C ASP A 122 38.56 -15.20 -16.53
N LYS A 123 39.08 -14.94 -15.35
CA LYS A 123 39.70 -15.94 -14.47
C LYS A 123 38.79 -16.23 -13.28
N SER A 124 38.48 -17.50 -13.09
CA SER A 124 37.78 -17.97 -11.92
C SER A 124 38.71 -18.02 -10.69
N HIS A 125 38.23 -17.60 -9.55
CA HIS A 125 38.93 -17.72 -8.27
C HIS A 125 38.55 -19.04 -7.58
N GLU A 126 37.28 -19.35 -7.59
CA GLU A 126 36.74 -20.60 -7.03
C GLU A 126 36.66 -21.69 -8.10
N ALA A 127 36.31 -22.91 -7.70
CA ALA A 127 36.10 -24.05 -8.60
C ALA A 127 34.77 -23.92 -9.37
N GLU A 128 34.63 -22.88 -10.16
CA GLU A 128 33.44 -22.59 -10.98
C GLU A 128 33.80 -22.45 -12.47
N ILE A 129 32.82 -22.69 -13.32
CA ILE A 129 32.95 -22.54 -14.78
C ILE A 129 31.71 -21.80 -15.29
N SER A 130 31.91 -20.69 -15.95
CA SER A 130 30.85 -19.96 -16.64
C SER A 130 30.67 -20.46 -18.06
N ALA A 131 29.43 -20.69 -18.50
CA ALA A 131 29.09 -21.20 -19.84
C ALA A 131 27.81 -20.53 -20.37
N GLY A 132 27.65 -20.46 -21.67
CA GLY A 132 26.48 -19.90 -22.34
C GLY A 132 26.38 -18.40 -22.24
N ALA A 133 25.18 -17.85 -22.06
CA ALA A 133 24.94 -16.41 -22.09
C ALA A 133 25.73 -15.64 -21.01
N CYS A 134 25.91 -16.19 -19.80
CA CYS A 134 26.72 -15.58 -18.76
C CYS A 134 28.22 -15.51 -19.12
N ASN A 135 28.69 -16.32 -20.09
CA ASN A 135 30.04 -16.26 -20.67
C ASN A 135 30.11 -15.45 -21.99
N GLY A 136 29.01 -14.75 -22.36
CA GLY A 136 28.92 -13.97 -23.58
C GLY A 136 28.61 -14.77 -24.84
N SER A 137 28.12 -16.01 -24.71
CA SER A 137 27.70 -16.87 -25.83
C SER A 137 26.18 -16.88 -25.94
N PHE A 138 25.63 -15.95 -26.71
CA PHE A 138 24.19 -15.74 -26.85
C PHE A 138 23.54 -16.63 -27.92
N GLU A 139 24.33 -17.29 -28.76
CA GLU A 139 23.84 -18.23 -29.77
C GLU A 139 23.57 -19.58 -29.10
N MET A 140 22.36 -20.14 -29.31
CA MET A 140 21.85 -21.33 -28.60
C MET A 140 22.79 -22.54 -28.72
N ASN A 141 23.17 -22.91 -29.93
CA ASN A 141 24.00 -24.09 -30.16
C ASN A 141 25.39 -23.97 -29.54
N ARG A 142 25.92 -22.73 -29.52
CA ARG A 142 27.17 -22.44 -28.84
C ARG A 142 27.03 -22.54 -27.34
N ALA A 143 25.93 -22.01 -26.78
CA ALA A 143 25.64 -22.09 -25.34
C ALA A 143 25.49 -23.55 -24.88
N ILE A 144 24.77 -24.38 -25.65
CA ILE A 144 24.61 -25.82 -25.38
C ILE A 144 25.99 -26.51 -25.39
N LYS A 145 26.79 -26.26 -26.42
CA LYS A 145 28.14 -26.83 -26.52
C LYS A 145 29.03 -26.44 -25.34
N GLU A 146 29.04 -25.17 -24.97
CA GLU A 146 29.79 -24.68 -23.79
C GLU A 146 29.33 -25.34 -22.51
N GLY A 147 28.01 -25.51 -22.31
CA GLY A 147 27.44 -26.19 -21.15
C GLY A 147 27.90 -27.63 -21.03
N VAL A 148 27.86 -28.39 -22.12
CA VAL A 148 28.38 -29.78 -22.15
C VAL A 148 29.87 -29.83 -21.85
N MET A 149 30.65 -28.94 -22.45
CA MET A 149 32.11 -28.89 -22.21
C MET A 149 32.44 -28.50 -20.76
N ALA A 150 31.67 -27.58 -20.15
CA ALA A 150 31.80 -27.19 -18.75
C ALA A 150 31.49 -28.37 -17.80
N ALA A 151 30.41 -29.10 -18.10
CA ALA A 151 30.03 -30.31 -17.34
C ALA A 151 31.10 -31.39 -17.41
N ASP A 152 31.62 -31.69 -18.62
CA ASP A 152 32.69 -32.66 -18.83
C ASP A 152 33.96 -32.29 -18.04
N LYS A 153 34.31 -31.01 -18.03
CA LYS A 153 35.46 -30.52 -17.27
C LYS A 153 35.22 -30.66 -15.75
N ALA A 154 34.04 -30.37 -15.28
CA ALA A 154 33.67 -30.51 -13.88
C ALA A 154 33.69 -31.99 -13.43
N VAL A 155 33.15 -32.92 -14.25
CA VAL A 155 33.19 -34.36 -13.98
C VAL A 155 34.64 -34.86 -13.89
N LYS A 156 35.51 -34.46 -14.83
CA LYS A 156 36.92 -34.83 -14.81
C LYS A 156 37.63 -34.28 -13.57
N ALA A 157 37.37 -33.04 -13.19
CA ALA A 157 37.97 -32.42 -12.01
C ALA A 157 37.60 -33.13 -10.71
N ASN A 158 36.44 -33.80 -10.66
CA ASN A 158 35.97 -34.60 -9.55
C ASN A 158 36.33 -36.11 -9.69
N GLY A 159 37.25 -36.48 -10.59
CA GLY A 159 37.73 -37.85 -10.76
C GLY A 159 36.77 -38.78 -11.53
N GLY A 160 35.70 -38.22 -12.12
CA GLY A 160 34.75 -38.99 -12.93
C GLY A 160 35.12 -39.07 -14.38
N THR A 161 34.40 -39.93 -15.13
CA THR A 161 34.51 -40.04 -16.58
C THR A 161 33.29 -39.42 -17.24
N PRO A 162 33.45 -38.40 -18.13
CA PRO A 162 32.31 -37.81 -18.84
C PRO A 162 31.58 -38.83 -19.71
N ALA A 163 30.28 -38.70 -19.83
CA ALA A 163 29.48 -39.51 -20.73
C ALA A 163 29.76 -39.12 -22.19
N GLN A 164 29.91 -40.15 -23.07
CA GLN A 164 30.05 -39.92 -24.52
C GLN A 164 28.68 -39.75 -25.18
N ASN A 165 28.03 -38.61 -24.93
CA ASN A 165 26.75 -38.29 -25.56
C ASN A 165 26.93 -37.33 -26.73
N ALA A 166 26.12 -37.49 -27.78
CA ALA A 166 26.05 -36.47 -28.84
C ALA A 166 25.56 -35.12 -28.26
N ILE A 167 26.23 -34.05 -28.64
CA ILE A 167 25.80 -32.70 -28.23
C ILE A 167 24.49 -32.37 -28.97
N PRO A 168 23.40 -32.04 -28.27
CA PRO A 168 22.17 -31.65 -28.94
C PRO A 168 22.37 -30.43 -29.84
N VAL A 169 21.72 -30.42 -30.98
CA VAL A 169 21.71 -29.29 -31.91
C VAL A 169 20.28 -28.75 -31.99
N ALA A 170 20.09 -27.48 -31.68
CA ALA A 170 18.81 -26.81 -31.82
C ALA A 170 18.69 -26.17 -33.21
N ASP A 171 17.51 -26.26 -33.79
CA ASP A 171 17.18 -25.52 -35.01
C ASP A 171 16.84 -24.08 -34.60
N THR A 172 17.79 -23.16 -34.79
CA THR A 172 17.66 -21.79 -34.34
C THR A 172 18.02 -20.79 -35.41
N LEU A 173 17.36 -19.66 -35.41
CA LEU A 173 17.73 -18.51 -36.22
C LEU A 173 19.14 -18.05 -35.84
N LYS A 174 20.00 -17.79 -36.82
CA LYS A 174 21.33 -17.23 -36.59
C LYS A 174 21.19 -15.75 -36.25
N THR A 175 21.33 -15.41 -34.98
CA THR A 175 21.39 -14.03 -34.52
C THR A 175 22.85 -13.57 -34.49
N THR A 176 23.09 -12.28 -34.80
CA THR A 176 24.41 -11.70 -34.69
C THR A 176 24.48 -10.91 -33.38
N ALA A 177 25.31 -11.36 -32.46
CA ALA A 177 25.52 -10.64 -31.16
C ALA A 177 26.32 -9.34 -31.31
N ILE A 178 26.36 -8.74 -32.51
CA ILE A 178 27.02 -7.47 -32.76
C ILE A 178 26.03 -6.34 -32.47
N ILE A 179 26.38 -5.51 -31.50
CA ILE A 179 25.64 -4.28 -31.17
C ILE A 179 26.43 -3.05 -31.64
N HIS A 180 25.71 -1.96 -31.91
CA HIS A 180 26.28 -0.63 -32.07
C HIS A 180 25.99 0.18 -30.81
N PRO A 181 26.90 0.26 -29.84
CA PRO A 181 26.66 0.95 -28.59
C PRO A 181 26.47 2.44 -28.85
N LEU A 182 25.32 2.96 -28.46
CA LEU A 182 25.05 4.38 -28.34
C LEU A 182 24.58 4.63 -26.90
N TRP A 183 25.52 4.95 -26.04
CA TRP A 183 25.31 5.03 -24.60
C TRP A 183 24.42 6.19 -24.18
N ARG A 184 24.45 7.27 -24.95
CA ARG A 184 23.62 8.44 -24.72
C ARG A 184 23.13 8.99 -26.05
N MET A 185 21.83 9.08 -26.21
CA MET A 185 21.23 9.65 -27.40
C MET A 185 21.39 11.18 -27.42
N PRO A 186 21.88 11.76 -28.51
CA PRO A 186 21.97 13.21 -28.63
C PRO A 186 20.57 13.83 -28.65
N ASN A 187 20.36 14.86 -27.85
CA ASN A 187 19.09 15.58 -27.73
C ASN A 187 19.18 17.06 -28.22
N GLY A 188 20.29 17.43 -28.83
CA GLY A 188 20.54 18.79 -29.32
C GLY A 188 20.83 19.83 -28.24
N LYS A 189 20.95 19.44 -26.97
CA LYS A 189 21.21 20.32 -25.82
C LYS A 189 22.44 19.85 -25.06
N GLY A 190 22.98 20.73 -24.20
CA GLY A 190 24.11 20.38 -23.33
C GLY A 190 23.76 19.34 -22.26
N ALA A 191 24.80 18.85 -21.59
CA ALA A 191 24.67 17.93 -20.48
C ALA A 191 23.70 18.48 -19.40
N GLY A 192 22.78 17.65 -18.93
CA GLY A 192 21.77 18.04 -17.93
C GLY A 192 20.67 18.98 -18.45
N GLN A 193 20.66 19.32 -19.73
CA GLN A 193 19.62 20.14 -20.35
C GLN A 193 18.71 19.30 -21.25
N GLY A 194 17.41 19.59 -21.24
CA GLY A 194 16.42 18.87 -22.03
C GLY A 194 15.73 17.74 -21.29
N ALA A 195 15.35 16.69 -22.01
CA ALA A 195 14.72 15.51 -21.41
C ALA A 195 15.71 14.74 -20.52
N LYS A 196 15.22 14.19 -19.42
CA LYS A 196 16.02 13.34 -18.52
C LYS A 196 16.48 12.08 -19.26
N ALA A 197 17.77 11.75 -19.13
CA ALA A 197 18.36 10.53 -19.64
C ALA A 197 18.53 9.54 -18.47
N PHE A 198 17.54 8.69 -18.24
CA PHE A 198 17.56 7.70 -17.17
C PHE A 198 18.59 6.62 -17.44
N ILE A 199 19.35 6.27 -16.42
CA ILE A 199 20.33 5.17 -16.39
C ILE A 199 19.81 4.01 -15.57
N ASP A 200 19.34 4.27 -14.34
CA ASP A 200 18.74 3.28 -13.45
C ASP A 200 17.27 3.62 -13.22
N PHE A 201 16.37 2.83 -13.81
CA PHE A 201 14.92 3.05 -13.70
C PHE A 201 14.34 2.68 -12.34
N GLN A 202 15.01 1.83 -11.56
CA GLN A 202 14.52 1.41 -10.24
C GLN A 202 14.75 2.47 -9.17
N ASN A 203 15.82 3.27 -9.33
CA ASN A 203 16.18 4.34 -8.40
C ASN A 203 16.14 5.74 -9.05
N ASP A 204 15.53 5.86 -10.24
CA ASP A 204 15.39 7.12 -10.99
C ASP A 204 16.71 7.88 -11.21
N VAL A 205 17.84 7.16 -11.30
CA VAL A 205 19.15 7.80 -11.51
C VAL A 205 19.33 8.18 -12.97
N THR A 206 19.72 9.42 -13.22
CA THR A 206 19.95 9.98 -14.54
C THR A 206 21.46 10.12 -14.86
N ALA A 207 21.77 10.33 -16.13
CA ALA A 207 23.15 10.67 -16.53
C ALA A 207 23.67 11.94 -15.82
N SER A 208 22.79 12.92 -15.58
CA SER A 208 23.13 14.15 -14.85
C SER A 208 23.54 13.90 -13.41
N ASP A 209 22.95 12.89 -12.74
CA ASP A 209 23.29 12.54 -11.36
C ASP A 209 24.70 11.92 -11.29
N LEU A 210 25.07 11.11 -12.30
CA LEU A 210 26.43 10.56 -12.41
C LEU A 210 27.46 11.64 -12.73
N GLU A 211 27.14 12.56 -13.65
CA GLU A 211 28.00 13.73 -13.97
C GLU A 211 28.17 14.63 -12.73
N LEU A 212 27.10 14.82 -11.94
CA LEU A 212 27.16 15.54 -10.67
C LEU A 212 28.10 14.84 -9.68
N ALA A 213 27.97 13.53 -9.52
CA ALA A 213 28.84 12.77 -8.62
C ALA A 213 30.33 12.95 -8.98
N VAL A 214 30.67 12.90 -10.26
CA VAL A 214 32.04 13.14 -10.73
C VAL A 214 32.51 14.57 -10.40
N ARG A 215 31.66 15.56 -10.63
CA ARG A 215 31.93 16.96 -10.31
C ARG A 215 32.13 17.20 -8.81
N GLU A 216 31.42 16.46 -7.96
CA GLU A 216 31.56 16.48 -6.50
C GLU A 216 32.83 15.71 -6.01
N GLY A 217 33.59 15.09 -6.93
CA GLY A 217 34.86 14.43 -6.64
C GLY A 217 34.80 12.92 -6.46
N TYR A 218 33.64 12.29 -6.74
CA TYR A 218 33.54 10.83 -6.70
C TYR A 218 34.03 10.21 -8.00
N HIS A 219 35.25 9.71 -8.02
CA HIS A 219 35.86 9.11 -9.21
C HIS A 219 35.88 7.59 -9.22
N SER A 220 35.68 6.95 -8.07
CA SER A 220 35.54 5.51 -7.97
C SER A 220 34.11 5.10 -8.25
N VAL A 221 33.89 4.11 -9.12
CA VAL A 221 32.56 3.59 -9.46
C VAL A 221 31.79 3.11 -8.23
N GLU A 222 32.47 2.53 -7.23
CA GLU A 222 31.85 2.09 -5.97
C GLU A 222 31.36 3.27 -5.11
N HIS A 223 32.04 4.40 -5.15
CA HIS A 223 31.59 5.61 -4.46
C HIS A 223 30.45 6.30 -5.20
N VAL A 224 30.56 6.40 -6.53
CA VAL A 224 29.46 6.92 -7.37
C VAL A 224 28.19 6.09 -7.18
N LYS A 225 28.31 4.76 -7.16
CA LYS A 225 27.19 3.85 -6.85
C LYS A 225 26.50 4.22 -5.54
N ARG A 226 27.25 4.47 -4.47
CA ARG A 226 26.68 4.82 -3.15
C ARG A 226 26.12 6.23 -3.10
N TYR A 227 26.74 7.17 -3.80
CA TYR A 227 26.27 8.55 -3.85
C TYR A 227 24.96 8.70 -4.62
N THR A 228 24.83 7.98 -5.74
CA THR A 228 23.67 8.09 -6.66
C THR A 228 22.64 6.98 -6.50
N THR A 229 22.94 5.92 -5.75
CA THR A 229 22.19 4.66 -5.67
C THR A 229 22.15 3.83 -6.97
N THR A 230 22.90 4.19 -7.99
CA THR A 230 22.99 3.45 -9.27
C THR A 230 23.38 1.99 -9.04
N GLY A 231 22.57 1.06 -9.54
CA GLY A 231 22.82 -0.38 -9.43
C GLY A 231 22.67 -0.95 -8.01
N MET A 232 22.00 -0.24 -7.10
CA MET A 232 21.75 -0.68 -5.72
C MET A 232 20.36 -1.34 -5.55
N ALA A 233 19.51 -1.27 -6.55
CA ALA A 233 18.18 -1.87 -6.51
C ALA A 233 18.23 -3.40 -6.65
N THR A 234 17.08 -4.05 -6.69
CA THR A 234 16.94 -5.52 -6.65
C THR A 234 17.60 -6.25 -7.82
N ASP A 235 17.75 -5.60 -8.98
CA ASP A 235 18.47 -6.16 -10.13
C ASP A 235 20.00 -6.04 -10.02
N GLN A 236 20.49 -5.31 -9.02
CA GLN A 236 21.92 -5.03 -8.80
C GLN A 236 22.63 -4.53 -10.06
N GLY A 237 21.94 -3.64 -10.80
CA GLY A 237 22.49 -2.97 -11.98
C GLY A 237 22.59 -3.83 -13.24
N LYS A 238 21.84 -4.93 -13.36
CA LYS A 238 21.83 -5.75 -14.58
C LYS A 238 21.48 -4.95 -15.83
N THR A 239 20.58 -3.99 -15.72
CA THR A 239 20.12 -3.14 -16.82
C THR A 239 20.79 -1.77 -16.87
N SER A 240 21.46 -1.34 -15.80
CA SER A 240 21.97 0.03 -15.66
C SER A 240 23.50 0.15 -15.64
N ASN A 241 24.23 -0.83 -15.08
CA ASN A 241 25.65 -0.68 -14.76
C ASN A 241 26.53 -0.33 -15.98
N ILE A 242 26.33 -0.97 -17.12
CA ILE A 242 27.17 -0.70 -18.31
C ILE A 242 26.93 0.71 -18.83
N ASN A 243 25.68 1.17 -18.86
CA ASN A 243 25.34 2.54 -19.24
C ASN A 243 25.93 3.56 -18.26
N ALA A 244 25.90 3.25 -16.95
CA ALA A 244 26.53 4.09 -15.94
C ALA A 244 28.06 4.20 -16.13
N LEU A 245 28.73 3.08 -16.40
CA LEU A 245 30.16 3.05 -16.67
C LEU A 245 30.53 3.88 -17.90
N SER A 246 29.70 3.87 -18.95
CA SER A 246 29.93 4.72 -20.11
C SER A 246 29.81 6.21 -19.79
N VAL A 247 28.80 6.63 -19.02
CA VAL A 247 28.68 8.03 -18.59
C VAL A 247 29.89 8.47 -17.73
N LEU A 248 30.35 7.57 -16.85
CA LEU A 248 31.57 7.82 -16.04
C LEU A 248 32.82 7.86 -16.89
N SER A 249 32.94 6.99 -17.90
CA SER A 249 34.02 6.97 -18.88
C SER A 249 34.15 8.33 -19.59
N ASP A 250 33.04 8.82 -20.12
CA ASP A 250 33.00 10.15 -20.78
C ASP A 250 33.35 11.27 -19.81
N SER A 251 32.82 11.25 -18.59
CA SER A 251 33.00 12.30 -17.59
C SER A 251 34.43 12.35 -17.03
N LEU A 252 35.10 11.20 -16.94
CA LEU A 252 36.47 11.07 -16.39
C LEU A 252 37.56 11.04 -17.47
N GLY A 253 37.16 10.95 -18.76
CA GLY A 253 38.12 10.82 -19.87
C GLY A 253 38.92 9.51 -19.82
N ARG A 254 38.31 8.41 -19.39
CA ARG A 254 38.91 7.07 -19.26
C ARG A 254 38.11 6.07 -20.06
N GLU A 255 38.76 4.98 -20.50
CA GLU A 255 38.02 3.87 -21.15
C GLU A 255 37.16 3.09 -20.14
N ILE A 256 36.04 2.50 -20.59
CA ILE A 256 35.13 1.73 -19.74
C ILE A 256 35.85 0.66 -18.91
N PRO A 257 36.79 -0.15 -19.46
CA PRO A 257 37.55 -1.11 -18.67
C PRO A 257 38.37 -0.50 -17.53
N GLU A 258 38.83 0.75 -17.68
CA GLU A 258 39.63 1.47 -16.67
C GLU A 258 38.78 2.02 -15.52
N ILE A 259 37.48 2.24 -15.76
CA ILE A 259 36.54 2.64 -14.70
C ILE A 259 36.33 1.49 -13.71
N GLY A 260 36.42 0.24 -14.18
CA GLY A 260 36.18 -0.95 -13.39
C GLY A 260 34.71 -1.34 -13.31
N THR A 261 34.40 -2.23 -12.40
CA THR A 261 33.03 -2.74 -12.18
C THR A 261 32.64 -2.61 -10.71
N THR A 262 31.33 -2.57 -10.43
CA THR A 262 30.81 -2.57 -9.07
C THR A 262 30.75 -4.01 -8.52
N THR A 263 30.89 -4.15 -7.20
CA THR A 263 30.63 -5.42 -6.52
C THR A 263 29.11 -5.63 -6.40
N PHE A 264 28.64 -6.76 -6.91
CA PHE A 264 27.24 -7.14 -6.81
C PHE A 264 26.95 -7.76 -5.44
N ARG A 265 25.82 -7.40 -4.83
CA ARG A 265 25.38 -7.94 -3.55
C ARG A 265 24.24 -8.90 -3.72
N MET A 266 24.18 -9.92 -2.88
CA MET A 266 23.05 -10.84 -2.85
C MET A 266 21.87 -10.23 -2.06
N PRO A 267 20.63 -10.57 -2.44
CA PRO A 267 20.25 -11.29 -3.64
C PRO A 267 20.27 -10.36 -4.87
N PHE A 268 20.94 -10.78 -5.95
CA PHE A 268 20.97 -10.07 -7.23
C PHE A 268 19.83 -10.45 -8.18
N SER A 269 18.97 -11.36 -7.76
CA SER A 269 17.67 -11.63 -8.36
C SER A 269 16.62 -11.45 -7.28
N PRO A 270 15.50 -10.79 -7.55
CA PRO A 270 14.43 -10.65 -6.59
C PRO A 270 13.99 -12.02 -6.07
N VAL A 271 13.94 -12.18 -4.75
CA VAL A 271 13.46 -13.39 -4.10
C VAL A 271 12.12 -13.07 -3.48
N SER A 272 11.06 -13.72 -3.95
CA SER A 272 9.73 -13.55 -3.37
C SER A 272 9.63 -14.22 -2.00
N MET A 273 8.74 -13.73 -1.15
CA MET A 273 8.46 -14.37 0.14
C MET A 273 8.01 -15.82 -0.04
N GLY A 274 7.28 -16.12 -1.12
CA GLY A 274 6.89 -17.50 -1.47
C GLY A 274 8.07 -18.42 -1.77
N MET A 275 9.15 -17.91 -2.38
CA MET A 275 10.38 -18.68 -2.58
C MET A 275 11.11 -18.96 -1.27
N ILE A 276 11.13 -18.00 -0.34
CA ILE A 276 11.70 -18.17 1.01
C ILE A 276 10.89 -19.20 1.80
N ALA A 277 9.57 -19.14 1.75
CA ALA A 277 8.67 -20.11 2.37
C ALA A 277 8.85 -21.53 1.80
N GLY A 278 9.35 -21.66 0.57
CA GLY A 278 9.58 -22.94 -0.10
C GLY A 278 8.29 -23.56 -0.61
N ARG A 279 8.25 -24.90 -0.66
CA ARG A 279 7.11 -25.66 -1.20
C ARG A 279 6.01 -25.91 -0.19
N ASP A 280 6.33 -25.84 1.08
CA ASP A 280 5.40 -26.07 2.18
C ASP A 280 4.78 -24.75 2.63
N ILE A 281 3.86 -24.26 1.82
CA ILE A 281 3.13 -23.00 2.02
C ILE A 281 1.73 -23.22 2.62
N GLY A 282 1.61 -24.14 3.58
CA GLY A 282 0.37 -24.39 4.29
C GLY A 282 -0.12 -23.22 5.13
N GLY A 283 -1.06 -23.46 6.02
CA GLY A 283 -1.72 -22.42 6.84
C GLY A 283 -0.80 -21.57 7.72
N LEU A 284 0.45 -22.00 7.94
CA LEU A 284 1.43 -21.21 8.70
C LEU A 284 2.13 -20.14 7.84
N PHE A 285 2.07 -20.23 6.52
CA PHE A 285 2.65 -19.23 5.62
C PHE A 285 1.87 -17.91 5.66
N ASP A 286 0.56 -18.01 5.65
CA ASP A 286 -0.36 -16.88 5.79
C ASP A 286 -1.43 -17.25 6.81
N PRO A 287 -1.11 -17.14 8.11
CA PRO A 287 -2.00 -17.60 9.17
C PRO A 287 -3.26 -16.73 9.22
N VAL A 288 -4.41 -17.39 9.16
CA VAL A 288 -5.72 -16.77 9.31
C VAL A 288 -6.16 -16.86 10.77
N ARG A 289 -6.51 -15.73 11.36
CA ARG A 289 -7.07 -15.63 12.70
C ARG A 289 -8.58 -15.55 12.60
N THR A 290 -9.28 -16.36 13.37
CA THR A 290 -10.74 -16.40 13.42
C THR A 290 -11.25 -16.16 14.83
N THR A 291 -12.45 -15.62 14.96
CA THR A 291 -13.13 -15.47 16.24
C THR A 291 -13.72 -16.80 16.71
N ARG A 292 -14.17 -16.88 17.96
CA ARG A 292 -14.86 -18.08 18.46
C ARG A 292 -16.26 -18.26 17.91
N MET A 293 -16.81 -17.25 17.21
CA MET A 293 -18.09 -17.28 16.53
C MET A 293 -17.98 -17.61 15.03
N ASP A 294 -16.78 -17.75 14.48
CA ASP A 294 -16.53 -17.95 13.04
C ASP A 294 -17.36 -19.10 12.43
N SER A 295 -17.48 -20.23 13.11
CA SER A 295 -18.27 -21.36 12.63
C SER A 295 -19.75 -20.98 12.42
N TRP A 296 -20.31 -20.22 13.34
CA TRP A 296 -21.68 -19.74 13.23
C TRP A 296 -21.86 -18.77 12.05
N HIS A 297 -20.92 -17.85 11.88
CA HIS A 297 -20.96 -16.90 10.75
C HIS A 297 -20.90 -17.61 9.40
N ARG A 298 -20.08 -18.67 9.28
CA ARG A 298 -20.01 -19.50 8.07
C ARG A 298 -21.31 -20.26 7.82
N GLU A 299 -21.87 -20.87 8.86
CA GLU A 299 -23.16 -21.58 8.78
C GLU A 299 -24.32 -20.64 8.43
N ALA A 300 -24.27 -19.38 8.90
CA ALA A 300 -25.21 -18.33 8.55
C ALA A 300 -25.00 -17.73 7.14
N GLY A 301 -24.00 -18.19 6.39
CA GLY A 301 -23.71 -17.74 5.02
C GLY A 301 -23.09 -16.35 4.92
N ALA A 302 -22.40 -15.88 5.95
CA ALA A 302 -21.71 -14.60 5.91
C ALA A 302 -20.67 -14.55 4.80
N ALA A 303 -20.56 -13.42 4.10
CA ALA A 303 -19.37 -13.05 3.36
C ALA A 303 -18.30 -12.54 4.34
N PHE A 304 -17.02 -12.74 4.01
CA PHE A 304 -15.93 -12.39 4.91
C PHE A 304 -14.98 -11.39 4.27
N GLU A 305 -14.37 -10.56 5.12
CA GLU A 305 -13.25 -9.71 4.77
C GLU A 305 -12.03 -9.98 5.65
N HIS A 306 -10.85 -9.64 5.14
CA HIS A 306 -9.61 -9.66 5.91
C HIS A 306 -9.32 -8.28 6.51
N VAL A 307 -9.05 -8.25 7.83
CA VAL A 307 -8.49 -7.08 8.51
C VAL A 307 -7.18 -7.52 9.16
N GLY A 308 -6.08 -7.29 8.43
CA GLY A 308 -4.83 -7.97 8.71
C GLY A 308 -5.00 -9.48 8.57
N GLN A 309 -4.65 -10.24 9.61
CA GLN A 309 -4.83 -11.69 9.64
C GLN A 309 -6.24 -12.14 10.09
N TRP A 310 -7.06 -11.22 10.61
CA TRP A 310 -8.38 -11.55 11.08
C TRP A 310 -9.38 -11.70 9.93
N MET A 311 -10.15 -12.81 9.95
CA MET A 311 -11.37 -12.98 9.16
C MET A 311 -12.54 -12.40 9.93
N ARG A 312 -13.27 -11.48 9.32
CA ARG A 312 -14.46 -10.84 9.91
C ARG A 312 -15.66 -11.05 9.00
N ALA A 313 -16.84 -11.24 9.58
CA ALA A 313 -18.08 -11.21 8.82
C ALA A 313 -18.29 -9.80 8.23
N TRP A 314 -18.31 -9.72 6.89
CA TRP A 314 -18.43 -8.48 6.14
C TRP A 314 -19.89 -8.07 5.96
N TYR A 315 -20.71 -9.00 5.49
CA TYR A 315 -22.17 -8.87 5.42
C TYR A 315 -22.83 -10.26 5.34
N TYR A 316 -24.16 -10.34 5.54
CA TYR A 316 -24.93 -11.59 5.54
C TYR A 316 -25.97 -11.57 4.42
N PRO A 317 -25.64 -12.05 3.21
CA PRO A 317 -26.58 -12.05 2.09
C PRO A 317 -27.72 -13.05 2.32
N GLN A 318 -28.94 -12.65 1.96
CA GLN A 318 -30.07 -13.56 1.82
C GLN A 318 -30.24 -13.99 0.35
N ALA A 319 -31.05 -15.01 0.11
CA ALA A 319 -31.26 -15.52 -1.25
C ALA A 319 -31.77 -14.44 -2.21
N GLY A 320 -30.99 -14.18 -3.25
CA GLY A 320 -31.25 -13.16 -4.26
C GLY A 320 -30.81 -11.73 -3.92
N GLU A 321 -30.22 -11.49 -2.75
CA GLU A 321 -29.65 -10.19 -2.40
C GLU A 321 -28.24 -10.02 -2.95
N ASN A 322 -27.95 -8.86 -3.48
CA ASN A 322 -26.58 -8.39 -3.65
C ASN A 322 -26.04 -7.77 -2.34
N MET A 323 -24.76 -7.39 -2.31
CA MET A 323 -24.12 -6.81 -1.13
C MET A 323 -24.84 -5.54 -0.64
N GLU A 324 -25.18 -4.62 -1.54
CA GLU A 324 -25.84 -3.37 -1.19
C GLU A 324 -27.21 -3.61 -0.52
N GLN A 325 -27.98 -4.54 -1.05
CA GLN A 325 -29.31 -4.90 -0.50
C GLN A 325 -29.18 -5.52 0.89
N ALA A 326 -28.21 -6.42 1.07
CA ALA A 326 -27.94 -7.06 2.36
C ALA A 326 -27.51 -6.02 3.40
N VAL A 327 -26.55 -5.16 3.07
CA VAL A 327 -26.05 -4.09 3.95
C VAL A 327 -27.17 -3.11 4.31
N ASN A 328 -27.97 -2.68 3.34
CA ASN A 328 -29.11 -1.78 3.60
C ASN A 328 -30.13 -2.40 4.55
N ARG A 329 -30.41 -3.70 4.46
CA ARG A 329 -31.29 -4.43 5.38
C ARG A 329 -30.67 -4.49 6.77
N GLU A 330 -29.39 -4.81 6.89
CA GLU A 330 -28.67 -4.89 8.16
C GLU A 330 -28.64 -3.52 8.88
N VAL A 331 -28.36 -2.44 8.14
CA VAL A 331 -28.36 -1.07 8.66
C VAL A 331 -29.73 -0.69 9.22
N ARG A 332 -30.80 -0.97 8.47
CA ARG A 332 -32.17 -0.71 8.94
C ARG A 332 -32.52 -1.53 10.18
N ALA A 333 -32.16 -2.81 10.20
CA ALA A 333 -32.42 -3.66 11.35
C ALA A 333 -31.81 -3.13 12.65
N ALA A 334 -30.56 -2.61 12.57
CA ALA A 334 -29.89 -2.00 13.71
C ALA A 334 -30.54 -0.67 14.14
N ARG A 335 -31.20 0.07 13.21
CA ARG A 335 -31.91 1.32 13.51
C ARG A 335 -33.32 1.10 14.04
N ASP A 336 -34.04 0.14 13.45
CA ASP A 336 -35.47 -0.06 13.72
C ASP A 336 -35.74 -1.06 14.87
N HIS A 337 -34.81 -2.00 15.09
CA HIS A 337 -34.94 -3.09 16.05
C HIS A 337 -33.67 -3.34 16.84
N VAL A 338 -32.92 -4.39 16.50
CA VAL A 338 -31.65 -4.72 17.11
C VAL A 338 -30.72 -5.47 16.14
N GLY A 339 -29.52 -4.95 15.98
CA GLY A 339 -28.44 -5.63 15.28
C GLY A 339 -27.45 -6.27 16.26
N ILE A 340 -26.81 -7.37 15.83
CA ILE A 340 -25.70 -8.01 16.57
C ILE A 340 -24.47 -8.13 15.69
N LEU A 341 -23.31 -7.69 16.23
CA LEU A 341 -22.01 -7.70 15.55
C LEU A 341 -20.97 -8.46 16.38
N ASP A 342 -20.14 -9.26 15.73
CA ASP A 342 -18.92 -9.82 16.33
C ASP A 342 -17.78 -8.79 16.34
N ALA A 343 -17.55 -8.17 17.49
CA ALA A 343 -16.50 -7.19 17.73
C ALA A 343 -15.25 -7.79 18.41
N SER A 344 -15.11 -9.12 18.39
CA SER A 344 -14.01 -9.83 19.10
C SER A 344 -12.62 -9.47 18.59
N THR A 345 -12.49 -8.95 17.38
CA THR A 345 -11.19 -8.63 16.76
C THR A 345 -10.59 -7.31 17.21
N LEU A 346 -11.35 -6.43 17.88
CA LEU A 346 -10.82 -5.21 18.46
C LEU A 346 -9.66 -5.55 19.42
N GLY A 347 -8.58 -4.77 19.34
CA GLY A 347 -7.47 -4.91 20.29
C GLY A 347 -7.93 -4.69 21.71
N LYS A 348 -7.45 -5.48 22.65
CA LYS A 348 -7.74 -5.38 24.08
C LYS A 348 -6.45 -5.50 24.86
N ILE A 349 -6.19 -4.49 25.69
CA ILE A 349 -4.98 -4.42 26.52
C ILE A 349 -5.41 -4.18 27.97
N ASP A 350 -5.04 -5.07 28.86
CA ASP A 350 -5.14 -4.83 30.30
C ASP A 350 -3.91 -4.06 30.78
N ILE A 351 -4.16 -2.97 31.47
CA ILE A 351 -3.15 -2.05 32.04
C ILE A 351 -3.29 -2.11 33.55
N LYS A 352 -2.29 -2.69 34.22
CA LYS A 352 -2.31 -2.94 35.67
C LYS A 352 -1.13 -2.28 36.36
N GLY A 353 -1.32 -1.93 37.60
CA GLY A 353 -0.29 -1.40 38.48
C GLY A 353 -0.66 -0.09 39.15
N PRO A 354 0.00 0.26 40.24
CA PRO A 354 -0.34 1.45 41.03
C PRO A 354 -0.21 2.77 40.25
N ASP A 355 0.61 2.80 39.19
CA ASP A 355 0.78 3.97 38.34
C ASP A 355 -0.03 3.90 37.04
N ALA A 356 -0.95 2.94 36.86
CA ALA A 356 -1.73 2.77 35.62
C ALA A 356 -2.50 4.03 35.21
N ALA A 357 -3.17 4.68 36.15
CA ALA A 357 -3.90 5.93 35.89
C ALA A 357 -2.94 7.08 35.48
N ARG A 358 -1.76 7.17 36.11
CA ARG A 358 -0.73 8.16 35.80
C ARG A 358 -0.11 7.92 34.42
N PHE A 359 0.08 6.66 34.05
CA PHE A 359 0.54 6.26 32.73
C PHE A 359 -0.45 6.68 31.64
N LEU A 360 -1.75 6.33 31.79
CA LEU A 360 -2.80 6.71 30.85
C LEU A 360 -2.97 8.24 30.75
N GLU A 361 -2.72 8.96 31.84
CA GLU A 361 -2.71 10.44 31.83
C GLU A 361 -1.62 10.99 30.88
N ARG A 362 -0.48 10.31 30.74
CA ARG A 362 0.60 10.73 29.84
C ARG A 362 0.34 10.29 28.37
N VAL A 363 -0.32 9.17 28.17
CA VAL A 363 -0.58 8.57 26.85
C VAL A 363 -1.67 9.32 26.09
N TYR A 364 -2.81 9.52 26.70
CA TYR A 364 -3.99 10.08 26.04
C TYR A 364 -4.05 11.61 26.06
N THR A 365 -4.78 12.20 25.11
CA THR A 365 -5.02 13.63 25.05
C THR A 365 -5.91 14.15 26.20
N ASN A 366 -6.78 13.31 26.76
CA ASN A 366 -7.74 13.63 27.84
C ASN A 366 -7.34 13.01 29.17
N GLY A 367 -8.08 13.36 30.26
CA GLY A 367 -7.70 13.00 31.63
C GLY A 367 -8.19 11.62 32.08
N TRP A 368 -7.38 10.91 32.89
CA TRP A 368 -7.63 9.53 33.33
C TRP A 368 -7.55 9.32 34.83
N GLN A 369 -6.79 10.14 35.56
CA GLN A 369 -6.55 9.95 37.00
C GLN A 369 -7.84 9.97 37.82
N LYS A 370 -8.83 10.78 37.40
CA LYS A 370 -10.11 10.95 38.10
C LYS A 370 -11.26 10.12 37.48
N LEU A 371 -10.96 9.21 36.59
CA LEU A 371 -11.99 8.30 36.07
C LEU A 371 -12.44 7.36 37.18
N GLU A 372 -13.73 7.28 37.46
CA GLU A 372 -14.29 6.41 38.48
C GLU A 372 -14.25 4.95 38.07
N ILE A 373 -14.22 4.03 39.04
CA ILE A 373 -14.32 2.59 38.79
C ILE A 373 -15.68 2.29 38.14
N GLY A 374 -15.69 1.42 37.12
CA GLY A 374 -16.87 1.10 36.33
C GLY A 374 -17.23 2.14 35.28
N LYS A 375 -16.47 3.22 35.15
CA LYS A 375 -16.64 4.21 34.09
C LYS A 375 -15.67 4.00 32.94
N ALA A 376 -16.15 4.25 31.74
CA ALA A 376 -15.42 4.20 30.50
C ALA A 376 -15.18 5.60 29.94
N ARG A 377 -14.16 5.77 29.13
CA ARG A 377 -13.88 7.02 28.43
C ARG A 377 -13.27 6.72 27.06
N TYR A 378 -13.80 7.41 26.05
CA TYR A 378 -13.15 7.43 24.74
C TYR A 378 -11.87 8.26 24.82
N GLY A 379 -10.78 7.71 24.32
CA GLY A 379 -9.45 8.31 24.33
C GLY A 379 -8.85 8.36 22.93
N LEU A 380 -8.04 9.38 22.69
CA LEU A 380 -7.30 9.58 21.45
C LEU A 380 -5.80 9.61 21.76
N MET A 381 -5.03 8.78 21.09
CA MET A 381 -3.57 8.69 21.19
C MET A 381 -2.92 9.43 20.02
N LEU A 382 -1.87 10.18 20.31
CA LEU A 382 -1.08 10.91 19.33
C LEU A 382 0.35 10.36 19.30
N LYS A 383 0.98 10.45 18.13
CA LYS A 383 2.42 10.36 18.03
C LYS A 383 3.09 11.63 18.56
N GLU A 384 4.39 11.61 18.71
CA GLU A 384 5.20 12.74 19.21
C GLU A 384 5.09 13.99 18.33
N ASP A 385 4.78 13.80 17.05
CA ASP A 385 4.56 14.87 16.08
C ASP A 385 3.16 15.53 16.18
N GLY A 386 2.28 15.00 17.03
CA GLY A 386 0.92 15.49 17.25
C GLY A 386 -0.14 14.90 16.31
N MET A 387 0.24 13.97 15.44
CA MET A 387 -0.69 13.30 14.54
C MET A 387 -1.42 12.17 15.26
N VAL A 388 -2.67 11.92 14.86
CA VAL A 388 -3.48 10.84 15.42
C VAL A 388 -2.85 9.49 15.10
N MET A 389 -2.67 8.66 16.13
CA MET A 389 -2.10 7.32 16.05
C MET A 389 -3.17 6.23 16.11
N ASP A 390 -3.95 6.23 17.19
CA ASP A 390 -5.05 5.28 17.41
C ASP A 390 -6.06 5.86 18.40
N ASP A 391 -7.20 5.22 18.52
CA ASP A 391 -8.27 5.60 19.43
C ASP A 391 -8.87 4.36 20.11
N GLY A 392 -9.76 4.57 21.04
CA GLY A 392 -10.51 3.50 21.67
C GLY A 392 -11.18 3.90 22.96
N VAL A 393 -11.89 2.94 23.54
CA VAL A 393 -12.54 3.12 24.84
C VAL A 393 -11.73 2.41 25.92
N THR A 394 -11.32 3.15 26.91
CA THR A 394 -10.63 2.61 28.09
C THR A 394 -11.53 2.71 29.32
N THR A 395 -11.65 1.62 30.06
CA THR A 395 -12.53 1.51 31.24
C THR A 395 -11.71 1.22 32.48
N ARG A 396 -12.00 1.91 33.58
CA ARG A 396 -11.39 1.63 34.88
C ARG A 396 -12.13 0.49 35.56
N LEU A 397 -11.48 -0.67 35.72
CA LEU A 397 -12.03 -1.86 36.34
C LEU A 397 -11.79 -1.92 37.85
N ALA A 398 -10.66 -1.36 38.30
CA ALA A 398 -10.27 -1.24 39.70
C ALA A 398 -9.36 -0.02 39.87
N ASP A 399 -8.92 0.26 41.08
CA ASP A 399 -8.02 1.41 41.35
C ASP A 399 -6.75 1.37 40.52
N ASP A 400 -6.21 0.17 40.30
CA ASP A 400 -4.95 -0.12 39.62
C ASP A 400 -5.12 -0.97 38.35
N HIS A 401 -6.36 -1.07 37.80
CA HIS A 401 -6.65 -1.92 36.65
C HIS A 401 -7.54 -1.21 35.63
N PHE A 402 -7.04 -1.04 34.42
CA PHE A 402 -7.78 -0.51 33.28
C PHE A 402 -7.85 -1.53 32.15
N HIS A 403 -8.93 -1.51 31.40
CA HIS A 403 -9.14 -2.30 30.18
C HIS A 403 -9.26 -1.34 29.01
N MET A 404 -8.28 -1.37 28.12
CA MET A 404 -8.19 -0.53 26.93
C MET A 404 -8.63 -1.31 25.70
N THR A 405 -9.44 -0.70 24.84
CA THR A 405 -9.67 -1.19 23.48
C THR A 405 -8.91 -0.33 22.47
N THR A 406 -8.52 -0.92 21.34
CA THR A 406 -7.83 -0.26 20.21
C THR A 406 -8.49 -0.71 18.91
N THR A 407 -8.12 -0.09 17.79
CA THR A 407 -8.51 -0.62 16.48
C THR A 407 -7.96 -2.05 16.28
N THR A 408 -8.64 -2.85 15.45
CA THR A 408 -8.21 -4.23 15.14
C THR A 408 -6.79 -4.25 14.55
N GLY A 409 -6.53 -3.38 13.56
CA GLY A 409 -5.23 -3.30 12.89
C GLY A 409 -4.13 -2.68 13.75
N GLY A 410 -4.48 -1.79 14.68
CA GLY A 410 -3.55 -1.09 15.57
C GLY A 410 -3.13 -1.88 16.80
N ALA A 411 -3.79 -3.00 17.13
CA ALA A 411 -3.65 -3.68 18.43
C ALA A 411 -2.21 -3.99 18.84
N ALA A 412 -1.41 -4.57 17.93
CA ALA A 412 -0.01 -4.89 18.20
C ALA A 412 0.87 -3.63 18.27
N GLY A 413 0.71 -2.72 17.31
CA GLY A 413 1.51 -1.49 17.25
C GLY A 413 1.26 -0.56 18.44
N VAL A 414 0.02 -0.49 18.95
CA VAL A 414 -0.29 0.27 20.18
C VAL A 414 0.39 -0.35 21.38
N LEU A 415 0.34 -1.67 21.54
CA LEU A 415 1.01 -2.35 22.66
C LEU A 415 2.52 -2.12 22.63
N ASP A 416 3.16 -2.33 21.47
CA ASP A 416 4.60 -2.13 21.29
C ASP A 416 4.99 -0.68 21.63
N TRP A 417 4.23 0.29 21.14
CA TRP A 417 4.46 1.70 21.42
C TRP A 417 4.28 2.06 22.91
N LEU A 418 3.26 1.50 23.57
CA LEU A 418 3.06 1.70 25.01
C LEU A 418 4.21 1.09 25.84
N GLU A 419 4.71 -0.09 25.44
CA GLU A 419 5.86 -0.73 26.08
C GLU A 419 7.15 0.06 25.85
N GLU A 420 7.37 0.61 24.65
CA GLU A 420 8.51 1.47 24.36
C GLU A 420 8.56 2.66 25.32
N TRP A 421 7.44 3.40 25.47
CA TRP A 421 7.37 4.53 26.41
C TRP A 421 7.63 4.14 27.87
N LEU A 422 7.14 2.98 28.31
CA LEU A 422 7.39 2.47 29.65
C LEU A 422 8.86 2.12 29.87
N GLN A 423 9.49 1.49 28.88
CA GLN A 423 10.87 0.99 29.03
C GLN A 423 11.92 2.08 28.84
N THR A 424 11.65 3.09 28.01
CA THR A 424 12.63 4.13 27.66
C THR A 424 12.44 5.42 28.44
N GLU A 425 11.22 5.96 28.44
CA GLU A 425 10.96 7.31 28.96
C GLU A 425 10.40 7.31 30.40
N TRP A 426 9.68 6.24 30.78
CA TRP A 426 9.01 6.16 32.09
C TRP A 426 9.32 4.88 32.88
N PRO A 427 10.58 4.46 32.99
CA PRO A 427 10.96 3.20 33.66
C PRO A 427 10.69 3.20 35.17
N ASP A 428 10.41 4.36 35.76
CA ASP A 428 10.03 4.52 37.16
C ASP A 428 8.56 4.18 37.43
N LEU A 429 7.70 4.09 36.39
CA LEU A 429 6.28 3.76 36.56
C LEU A 429 6.10 2.24 36.78
N LYS A 430 5.34 1.91 37.81
CA LYS A 430 4.95 0.52 38.09
C LYS A 430 3.67 0.19 37.33
N VAL A 431 3.82 -0.18 36.06
CA VAL A 431 2.73 -0.50 35.14
C VAL A 431 3.08 -1.79 34.40
N TYR A 432 2.08 -2.63 34.21
CA TYR A 432 2.18 -3.90 33.48
C TYR A 432 1.13 -3.91 32.37
N LEU A 433 1.56 -4.12 31.14
CA LEU A 433 0.72 -4.19 29.95
C LEU A 433 0.55 -5.64 29.53
N THR A 434 -0.65 -6.04 29.18
CA THR A 434 -0.91 -7.40 28.70
C THR A 434 -1.95 -7.37 27.62
N SER A 435 -1.61 -7.90 26.42
CA SER A 435 -2.63 -8.16 25.40
C SER A 435 -3.59 -9.24 25.88
N VAL A 436 -4.88 -8.91 25.87
CA VAL A 436 -5.96 -9.84 26.23
C VAL A 436 -6.97 -10.00 25.08
N THR A 437 -6.56 -9.65 23.86
CA THR A 437 -7.39 -9.67 22.65
C THR A 437 -8.07 -11.02 22.46
N GLU A 438 -7.32 -12.12 22.49
CA GLU A 438 -7.87 -13.46 22.30
C GLU A 438 -8.48 -14.07 23.57
N GLN A 439 -8.40 -13.40 24.71
CA GLN A 439 -9.01 -13.89 25.96
C GLN A 439 -10.50 -13.56 26.05
N TRP A 440 -10.98 -12.63 25.22
CA TRP A 440 -12.35 -12.14 25.23
C TRP A 440 -13.00 -12.27 23.86
N SER A 441 -14.19 -12.88 23.81
CA SER A 441 -15.12 -12.73 22.70
C SER A 441 -16.08 -11.60 23.02
N VAL A 442 -16.46 -10.83 21.98
CA VAL A 442 -17.31 -9.65 22.14
C VAL A 442 -18.48 -9.71 21.17
N ALA A 443 -19.70 -9.79 21.70
CA ALA A 443 -20.93 -9.60 20.96
C ALA A 443 -21.45 -8.19 21.23
N THR A 444 -21.62 -7.38 20.17
CA THR A 444 -22.17 -6.02 20.30
C THR A 444 -23.62 -6.01 19.86
N LEU A 445 -24.54 -5.69 20.75
CA LEU A 445 -25.94 -5.43 20.44
C LEU A 445 -26.16 -3.92 20.24
N SER A 446 -26.81 -3.53 19.14
CA SER A 446 -27.07 -2.13 18.82
C SER A 446 -28.50 -1.96 18.31
N GLY A 447 -29.24 -1.02 18.88
CA GLY A 447 -30.58 -0.69 18.46
C GLY A 447 -31.55 -0.49 19.64
N PRO A 448 -32.77 0.01 19.40
CA PRO A 448 -33.72 0.36 20.45
C PRO A 448 -34.14 -0.87 21.32
N ASP A 449 -34.09 -2.08 20.77
CA ASP A 449 -34.44 -3.30 21.49
C ASP A 449 -33.23 -4.02 22.13
N ALA A 450 -32.03 -3.44 22.08
CA ALA A 450 -30.81 -4.10 22.57
C ALA A 450 -30.88 -4.51 24.06
N ALA A 451 -31.42 -3.67 24.92
CA ALA A 451 -31.62 -3.99 26.34
C ALA A 451 -32.62 -5.15 26.53
N LYS A 452 -33.72 -5.15 25.77
CA LYS A 452 -34.77 -6.21 25.86
C LYS A 452 -34.21 -7.60 25.50
N VAL A 453 -33.31 -7.68 24.54
CA VAL A 453 -32.64 -8.93 24.17
C VAL A 453 -31.78 -9.46 25.33
N ILE A 454 -31.03 -8.59 26.01
CA ILE A 454 -30.19 -8.98 27.17
C ILE A 454 -31.07 -9.44 28.33
N GLU A 455 -32.18 -8.74 28.59
CA GLU A 455 -33.16 -9.11 29.63
C GLU A 455 -33.77 -10.47 29.30
N ALA A 456 -34.23 -10.68 28.07
CA ALA A 456 -34.82 -11.95 27.61
C ALA A 456 -33.80 -13.10 27.63
N ALA A 457 -32.50 -12.82 27.45
CA ALA A 457 -31.43 -13.80 27.61
C ALA A 457 -31.16 -14.19 29.08
N GLY A 458 -31.79 -13.54 30.05
CA GLY A 458 -31.64 -13.83 31.47
C GLY A 458 -30.36 -13.29 32.08
N THR A 459 -30.36 -12.00 32.39
CA THR A 459 -29.27 -11.32 33.07
C THR A 459 -29.60 -10.98 34.52
N ASP A 460 -28.58 -10.94 35.39
CA ASP A 460 -28.63 -10.42 36.75
C ASP A 460 -28.24 -8.93 36.85
N ILE A 461 -27.96 -8.28 35.69
CA ILE A 461 -27.54 -6.88 35.60
C ILE A 461 -28.78 -6.01 35.40
N ASP A 462 -28.93 -4.98 36.27
CA ASP A 462 -29.92 -3.92 36.04
C ASP A 462 -29.47 -3.01 34.89
N LEU A 463 -30.22 -3.05 33.78
CA LEU A 463 -29.96 -2.31 32.53
C LEU A 463 -30.68 -0.96 32.47
N SER A 464 -31.45 -0.57 33.52
CA SER A 464 -32.13 0.74 33.56
C SER A 464 -31.17 1.89 33.33
N ALA A 465 -31.65 3.00 32.76
CA ALA A 465 -30.83 4.15 32.44
C ALA A 465 -30.17 4.77 33.68
N GLU A 466 -30.85 4.71 34.83
CA GLU A 466 -30.39 5.21 36.13
C GLU A 466 -29.24 4.33 36.67
N ALA A 467 -29.37 3.02 36.55
CA ALA A 467 -28.36 2.09 37.09
C ALA A 467 -27.19 1.86 36.15
N PHE A 468 -27.40 1.98 34.85
CA PHE A 468 -26.37 1.68 33.85
C PHE A 468 -26.32 2.75 32.74
N GLY A 469 -25.76 3.91 33.06
CA GLY A 469 -25.64 5.03 32.13
C GLY A 469 -24.62 4.79 31.01
N HIS A 470 -24.70 5.59 29.94
CA HIS A 470 -23.73 5.57 28.83
C HIS A 470 -22.29 5.80 29.35
N MET A 471 -21.29 5.22 28.65
CA MET A 471 -19.87 5.22 29.05
C MET A 471 -19.64 4.63 30.44
N SER A 472 -20.29 3.50 30.74
CA SER A 472 -20.04 2.72 31.94
C SER A 472 -19.99 1.22 31.67
N MET A 473 -19.53 0.46 32.65
CA MET A 473 -19.36 -0.99 32.60
C MET A 473 -19.96 -1.64 33.84
N LYS A 474 -20.59 -2.78 33.63
CA LYS A 474 -21.05 -3.68 34.70
C LYS A 474 -20.58 -5.10 34.48
N GLN A 475 -20.39 -5.83 35.56
CA GLN A 475 -20.09 -7.26 35.55
C GLN A 475 -21.28 -8.03 36.14
N GLY A 476 -21.56 -9.20 35.61
CA GLY A 476 -22.62 -10.09 36.04
C GLY A 476 -22.70 -11.32 35.16
N HIS A 477 -23.90 -11.82 34.93
CA HIS A 477 -24.13 -13.03 34.15
C HIS A 477 -25.23 -12.81 33.10
N ILE A 478 -25.10 -13.54 31.98
CA ILE A 478 -26.17 -13.74 31.00
C ILE A 478 -26.32 -15.25 30.83
N SER A 479 -27.52 -15.81 31.12
CA SER A 479 -27.75 -17.27 31.10
C SER A 479 -26.68 -18.06 31.88
N GLY A 480 -26.23 -17.52 33.01
CA GLY A 480 -25.18 -18.12 33.83
C GLY A 480 -23.75 -17.98 33.30
N LEU A 481 -23.55 -17.37 32.13
CA LEU A 481 -22.20 -17.05 31.59
C LEU A 481 -21.70 -15.76 32.22
N PRO A 482 -20.47 -15.73 32.77
CA PRO A 482 -19.87 -14.50 33.34
C PRO A 482 -19.56 -13.52 32.24
N VAL A 483 -20.06 -12.27 32.36
CA VAL A 483 -19.90 -11.23 31.35
C VAL A 483 -19.39 -9.92 31.95
N ARG A 484 -18.72 -9.13 31.12
CA ARG A 484 -18.55 -7.68 31.28
C ARG A 484 -19.35 -7.00 30.19
N ILE A 485 -20.26 -6.13 30.54
CA ILE A 485 -21.05 -5.35 29.59
C ILE A 485 -20.60 -3.91 29.66
N PHE A 486 -20.22 -3.35 28.50
CA PHE A 486 -19.87 -1.95 28.35
C PHE A 486 -21.02 -1.27 27.60
N ARG A 487 -21.63 -0.25 28.20
CA ARG A 487 -22.65 0.58 27.53
C ARG A 487 -21.95 1.67 26.73
N VAL A 488 -21.48 1.31 25.56
CA VAL A 488 -20.76 2.14 24.59
C VAL A 488 -21.36 1.94 23.21
N SER A 489 -21.21 2.92 22.32
CA SER A 489 -21.84 2.84 20.99
C SER A 489 -20.94 3.36 19.91
N PHE A 490 -20.76 2.58 18.84
CA PHE A 490 -20.11 2.98 17.60
C PHE A 490 -21.12 3.23 16.47
N THR A 491 -22.35 2.71 16.61
CA THR A 491 -23.43 2.93 15.64
C THR A 491 -24.25 4.18 15.91
N GLY A 492 -24.11 4.76 17.10
CA GLY A 492 -24.96 5.88 17.56
C GLY A 492 -26.31 5.45 18.12
N GLU A 493 -26.59 4.14 18.21
CA GLU A 493 -27.78 3.57 18.87
C GLU A 493 -27.50 3.27 20.35
N LEU A 494 -28.55 2.96 21.11
CA LEU A 494 -28.41 2.25 22.38
C LEU A 494 -27.64 0.96 22.11
N SER A 495 -26.48 0.82 22.73
CA SER A 495 -25.59 -0.29 22.38
C SER A 495 -24.87 -0.83 23.61
N TYR A 496 -24.62 -2.15 23.59
CA TYR A 496 -23.94 -2.89 24.62
C TYR A 496 -22.89 -3.81 24.00
N GLU A 497 -21.63 -3.62 24.35
CA GLU A 497 -20.53 -4.54 24.04
C GLU A 497 -20.42 -5.58 25.16
N ILE A 498 -20.82 -6.80 24.87
CA ILE A 498 -20.87 -7.90 25.83
C ILE A 498 -19.63 -8.75 25.68
N ASN A 499 -18.69 -8.58 26.60
CA ASN A 499 -17.44 -9.33 26.65
C ASN A 499 -17.63 -10.58 27.53
N VAL A 500 -17.28 -11.74 26.98
CA VAL A 500 -17.29 -13.02 27.67
C VAL A 500 -15.92 -13.69 27.52
N PRO A 501 -15.42 -14.49 28.49
CA PRO A 501 -14.22 -15.28 28.28
C PRO A 501 -14.31 -16.06 26.96
N ALA A 502 -13.27 -15.99 26.13
CA ALA A 502 -13.33 -16.37 24.70
C ALA A 502 -13.94 -17.76 24.47
N ARG A 503 -13.70 -18.73 25.37
CA ARG A 503 -14.27 -20.09 25.28
C ARG A 503 -15.81 -20.13 25.28
N TYR A 504 -16.47 -19.08 25.75
CA TYR A 504 -17.92 -19.00 25.82
C TYR A 504 -18.53 -18.14 24.68
N GLY A 505 -17.69 -17.62 23.77
CA GLY A 505 -18.12 -16.69 22.71
C GLY A 505 -19.29 -17.24 21.88
N LEU A 506 -19.14 -18.46 21.35
CA LEU A 506 -20.20 -19.10 20.55
C LEU A 506 -21.48 -19.33 21.37
N ALA A 507 -21.34 -19.77 22.62
CA ALA A 507 -22.50 -19.99 23.49
C ALA A 507 -23.26 -18.69 23.79
N LEU A 508 -22.55 -17.61 24.09
CA LEU A 508 -23.14 -16.28 24.26
C LEU A 508 -23.88 -15.83 23.00
N TRP A 509 -23.23 -15.94 21.85
CA TRP A 509 -23.81 -15.55 20.56
C TRP A 509 -25.13 -16.27 20.29
N GLN A 510 -25.14 -17.60 20.46
CA GLN A 510 -26.35 -18.43 20.28
C GLN A 510 -27.47 -18.07 21.26
N VAL A 511 -27.14 -17.81 22.53
CA VAL A 511 -28.12 -17.38 23.55
C VAL A 511 -28.74 -16.03 23.15
N LEU A 512 -27.92 -15.05 22.73
CA LEU A 512 -28.41 -13.73 22.32
C LEU A 512 -29.26 -13.81 21.04
N MET A 513 -28.83 -14.57 20.03
CA MET A 513 -29.59 -14.80 18.82
C MET A 513 -30.96 -15.42 19.13
N LYS A 514 -31.01 -16.43 20.00
CA LYS A 514 -32.26 -17.09 20.41
C LYS A 514 -33.18 -16.15 21.18
N ALA A 515 -32.64 -15.42 22.15
CA ALA A 515 -33.43 -14.46 22.94
C ALA A 515 -33.95 -13.28 22.09
N GLY A 516 -33.18 -12.91 21.06
CA GLY A 516 -33.50 -11.79 20.17
C GLY A 516 -34.52 -12.12 19.05
N GLU A 517 -34.90 -13.39 18.84
CA GLU A 517 -35.87 -13.76 17.79
C GLU A 517 -37.17 -12.95 17.89
N ALA A 518 -37.67 -12.76 19.12
CA ALA A 518 -38.89 -11.98 19.37
C ALA A 518 -38.75 -10.47 19.11
N PHE A 519 -37.51 -10.00 18.97
CA PHE A 519 -37.14 -8.58 18.76
C PHE A 519 -36.53 -8.36 17.38
N HIS A 520 -36.68 -9.29 16.45
CA HIS A 520 -36.17 -9.23 15.09
C HIS A 520 -34.64 -9.03 15.04
N ILE A 521 -33.89 -9.67 15.95
CA ILE A 521 -32.43 -9.60 15.99
C ILE A 521 -31.81 -9.99 14.63
N THR A 522 -30.96 -9.15 14.11
CA THR A 522 -30.34 -9.35 12.81
C THR A 522 -28.81 -9.29 12.96
N PRO A 523 -28.06 -10.34 12.55
CA PRO A 523 -26.63 -10.24 12.45
C PRO A 523 -26.28 -9.22 11.37
N TYR A 524 -25.33 -8.35 11.66
CA TYR A 524 -24.79 -7.39 10.70
C TYR A 524 -23.28 -7.45 10.65
N GLY A 525 -22.75 -7.18 9.47
CA GLY A 525 -21.32 -7.23 9.24
C GLY A 525 -20.63 -5.87 9.37
N THR A 526 -19.33 -5.87 9.07
CA THR A 526 -18.49 -4.68 9.16
C THR A 526 -18.91 -3.61 8.17
N GLU A 527 -19.45 -3.96 6.99
CA GLU A 527 -19.91 -2.97 6.02
C GLU A 527 -21.13 -2.17 6.56
N ALA A 528 -22.09 -2.84 7.15
CA ALA A 528 -23.22 -2.15 7.80
C ALA A 528 -22.74 -1.28 8.98
N MET A 529 -21.74 -1.74 9.75
CA MET A 529 -21.11 -0.95 10.81
C MET A 529 -20.50 0.33 10.23
N HIS A 530 -19.82 0.25 9.07
CA HIS A 530 -19.23 1.40 8.40
C HIS A 530 -20.27 2.46 7.99
N VAL A 531 -21.42 2.03 7.48
CA VAL A 531 -22.53 2.95 7.17
C VAL A 531 -23.06 3.61 8.46
N LEU A 532 -23.36 2.79 9.49
CA LEU A 532 -23.95 3.25 10.76
C LEU A 532 -23.06 4.27 11.48
N ARG A 533 -21.74 4.04 11.55
CA ARG A 533 -20.81 4.98 12.18
C ARG A 533 -20.65 6.28 11.35
N ALA A 534 -20.65 6.15 9.99
CA ALA A 534 -20.54 7.31 9.11
C ALA A 534 -21.74 8.23 9.23
N GLU A 535 -22.96 7.71 9.42
CA GLU A 535 -24.17 8.49 9.72
C GLU A 535 -24.00 9.37 10.97
N LYS A 536 -23.19 8.94 11.93
CA LYS A 536 -22.88 9.66 13.18
C LYS A 536 -21.62 10.53 13.09
N GLY A 537 -20.90 10.47 11.97
CA GLY A 537 -19.64 11.18 11.81
C GLY A 537 -18.50 10.62 12.68
N PHE A 538 -18.61 9.39 13.18
CA PHE A 538 -17.53 8.76 13.94
C PHE A 538 -16.40 8.33 13.02
N ILE A 539 -15.17 8.63 13.40
CA ILE A 539 -13.97 8.31 12.61
C ILE A 539 -13.60 6.84 12.76
N ILE A 540 -12.89 6.35 11.74
CA ILE A 540 -12.08 5.13 11.81
C ILE A 540 -10.62 5.53 11.58
N VAL A 541 -9.76 5.18 12.52
CA VAL A 541 -8.31 5.38 12.37
C VAL A 541 -7.80 4.53 11.21
N GLY A 542 -7.04 5.17 10.30
CA GLY A 542 -6.61 4.56 9.04
C GLY A 542 -7.51 4.89 7.85
N GLN A 543 -8.74 5.36 8.08
CA GLN A 543 -9.67 5.83 7.05
C GLN A 543 -9.78 7.37 7.05
N GLU A 544 -10.23 7.97 8.17
CA GLU A 544 -10.22 9.43 8.35
C GLU A 544 -8.86 9.97 8.82
N THR A 545 -7.89 9.11 9.05
CA THR A 545 -6.54 9.49 9.45
C THR A 545 -5.51 8.85 8.52
N ASP A 546 -4.59 9.66 8.02
CA ASP A 546 -3.53 9.27 7.08
C ASP A 546 -2.10 9.50 7.65
N GLY A 547 -2.01 9.77 8.97
CA GLY A 547 -0.76 10.13 9.64
C GLY A 547 -0.37 11.61 9.49
N THR A 548 -1.22 12.44 8.88
CA THR A 548 -0.97 13.89 8.70
C THR A 548 -2.01 14.77 9.40
N VAL A 549 -3.01 14.18 10.05
CA VAL A 549 -4.11 14.90 10.71
C VAL A 549 -3.96 14.92 12.22
N THR A 550 -4.31 16.05 12.79
CA THR A 550 -4.37 16.30 14.23
C THR A 550 -5.82 16.15 14.72
N PRO A 551 -6.07 16.08 16.04
CA PRO A 551 -7.43 16.12 16.57
C PRO A 551 -8.23 17.37 16.13
N LEU A 552 -7.56 18.50 15.92
CA LEU A 552 -8.20 19.75 15.48
C LEU A 552 -8.68 19.63 14.03
N ASP A 553 -7.91 19.00 13.18
CA ASP A 553 -8.26 18.74 11.77
C ASP A 553 -9.50 17.84 11.66
N LEU A 554 -9.69 16.94 12.61
CA LEU A 554 -10.83 16.03 12.68
C LEU A 554 -12.08 16.64 13.37
N GLY A 555 -12.03 17.92 13.78
CA GLY A 555 -13.10 18.52 14.57
C GLY A 555 -13.18 18.00 16.00
N MET A 556 -12.17 17.26 16.47
CA MET A 556 -12.11 16.61 17.78
C MET A 556 -11.31 17.41 18.82
N GLY A 557 -11.16 18.73 18.64
CA GLY A 557 -10.45 19.58 19.60
C GLY A 557 -11.01 19.53 21.03
N TRP A 558 -12.27 19.14 21.19
CA TRP A 558 -12.94 18.96 22.47
C TRP A 558 -12.31 17.85 23.35
N ILE A 559 -11.66 16.84 22.76
CA ILE A 559 -11.03 15.74 23.50
C ILE A 559 -9.61 16.09 23.98
N VAL A 560 -9.02 17.16 23.44
CA VAL A 560 -7.68 17.62 23.82
C VAL A 560 -7.76 18.46 25.09
N SER A 561 -7.24 17.93 26.19
CA SER A 561 -7.29 18.60 27.48
C SER A 561 -6.45 19.88 27.50
N LYS A 562 -7.08 20.99 27.88
CA LYS A 562 -6.42 22.28 28.14
C LYS A 562 -5.79 22.35 29.52
N LYS A 563 -6.13 21.40 30.43
CA LYS A 563 -5.75 21.43 31.85
C LYS A 563 -4.55 20.54 32.17
N LYS A 564 -4.22 19.60 31.31
CA LYS A 564 -3.08 18.71 31.53
C LYS A 564 -1.78 19.45 31.24
N ASP A 565 -0.79 19.24 32.09
CA ASP A 565 0.53 19.84 31.92
C ASP A 565 1.24 19.29 30.68
N ASP A 566 1.21 17.98 30.48
CA ASP A 566 1.80 17.33 29.31
C ASP A 566 1.10 15.99 28.97
N PHE A 567 1.23 15.57 27.71
CA PHE A 567 0.89 14.26 27.17
C PHE A 567 1.64 14.09 25.85
N ILE A 568 1.75 12.86 25.33
CA ILE A 568 2.44 12.59 24.07
C ILE A 568 1.79 13.41 22.94
N GLY A 569 2.61 14.15 22.18
CA GLY A 569 2.17 15.00 21.07
C GLY A 569 1.71 16.41 21.45
N LYS A 570 1.51 16.74 22.76
CA LYS A 570 0.99 18.06 23.16
C LYS A 570 1.84 19.24 22.65
N ARG A 571 3.16 19.14 22.78
CA ARG A 571 4.08 20.19 22.33
C ARG A 571 4.03 20.39 20.82
N ALA A 572 3.88 19.29 20.07
CA ALA A 572 3.79 19.33 18.63
C ALA A 572 2.51 20.04 18.15
N LEU A 573 1.39 19.86 18.83
CA LEU A 573 0.13 20.57 18.51
C LEU A 573 0.26 22.10 18.61
N ALA A 574 1.23 22.62 19.36
CA ALA A 574 1.49 24.05 19.48
C ALA A 574 2.39 24.63 18.36
N ARG A 575 2.90 23.81 17.45
CA ARG A 575 3.73 24.28 16.33
C ARG A 575 2.89 25.11 15.35
N ALA A 576 3.49 26.13 14.74
CA ALA A 576 2.85 26.96 13.73
C ALA A 576 2.32 26.15 12.53
N SER A 577 3.01 25.06 12.17
CA SER A 577 2.57 24.14 11.11
C SER A 577 1.26 23.39 11.42
N MET A 578 0.81 23.36 12.67
CA MET A 578 -0.46 22.72 13.07
C MET A 578 -1.67 23.67 13.01
N SER A 579 -1.43 24.96 12.76
CA SER A 579 -2.47 25.99 12.71
C SER A 579 -2.43 26.86 11.44
N PHE A 580 -1.58 26.51 10.45
CA PHE A 580 -1.51 27.28 9.21
C PHE A 580 -2.75 27.04 8.32
N LYS A 581 -3.04 27.98 7.43
CA LYS A 581 -4.07 27.83 6.40
C LYS A 581 -3.66 26.76 5.38
N GLY A 582 -4.66 26.00 4.89
CA GLY A 582 -4.44 24.94 3.91
C GLY A 582 -4.28 23.55 4.52
N ARG A 583 -4.43 23.40 5.86
CA ARG A 583 -4.53 22.07 6.47
C ARG A 583 -5.82 21.39 6.01
N LYS A 584 -5.74 20.09 5.76
CA LYS A 584 -6.93 19.28 5.48
C LYS A 584 -7.75 19.12 6.76
N GLN A 585 -9.05 19.32 6.66
CA GLN A 585 -9.99 19.24 7.77
C GLN A 585 -11.15 18.32 7.40
N LEU A 586 -11.59 17.51 8.35
CA LEU A 586 -12.68 16.55 8.15
C LEU A 586 -14.02 17.29 8.06
N VAL A 587 -14.75 17.01 7.00
CA VAL A 587 -16.09 17.55 6.72
C VAL A 587 -17.02 16.45 6.22
N GLY A 588 -18.32 16.67 6.36
CA GLY A 588 -19.34 15.87 5.72
C GLY A 588 -19.64 16.36 4.30
N LEU A 589 -20.15 15.46 3.45
CA LEU A 589 -20.57 15.75 2.09
C LEU A 589 -21.96 15.14 1.83
N LYS A 590 -22.82 15.91 1.16
CA LYS A 590 -24.10 15.44 0.65
C LYS A 590 -24.14 15.67 -0.86
N THR A 591 -24.24 14.61 -1.64
CA THR A 591 -24.35 14.70 -3.10
C THR A 591 -25.63 15.41 -3.54
N THR A 592 -25.56 16.14 -4.65
CA THR A 592 -26.74 16.81 -5.25
C THR A 592 -27.76 15.78 -5.69
N ASP A 593 -27.33 14.71 -6.39
CA ASP A 593 -28.18 13.53 -6.61
C ASP A 593 -28.06 12.60 -5.38
N PRO A 594 -29.16 12.40 -4.62
CA PRO A 594 -29.14 11.58 -3.42
C PRO A 594 -28.75 10.11 -3.64
N LYS A 595 -28.84 9.59 -4.85
CA LYS A 595 -28.52 8.20 -5.19
C LYS A 595 -27.07 8.01 -5.64
N GLN A 596 -26.39 9.09 -5.99
CA GLN A 596 -25.03 9.02 -6.50
C GLN A 596 -24.02 8.96 -5.36
N VAL A 597 -23.34 7.84 -5.21
CA VAL A 597 -22.28 7.63 -4.21
C VAL A 597 -20.95 8.08 -4.79
N ILE A 598 -20.22 8.93 -4.07
CA ILE A 598 -18.88 9.35 -4.47
C ILE A 598 -17.91 8.20 -4.21
N PRO A 599 -17.05 7.80 -5.13
CA PRO A 599 -16.04 6.77 -4.84
C PRO A 599 -15.12 7.17 -3.70
N GLU A 600 -14.80 6.25 -2.80
CA GLU A 600 -13.76 6.47 -1.79
C GLU A 600 -12.43 6.79 -2.46
N GLY A 601 -11.66 7.72 -1.88
CA GLY A 601 -10.42 8.22 -2.46
C GLY A 601 -10.61 9.24 -3.59
N ALA A 602 -11.83 9.51 -4.06
CA ALA A 602 -12.08 10.53 -5.08
C ALA A 602 -11.59 11.91 -4.62
N HIS A 603 -10.93 12.63 -5.51
CA HIS A 603 -10.36 13.93 -5.21
C HIS A 603 -11.35 15.07 -5.48
N ALA A 604 -11.49 15.97 -4.50
CA ALA A 604 -12.35 17.14 -4.60
C ALA A 604 -11.64 18.31 -5.32
N VAL A 605 -12.33 18.96 -6.23
CA VAL A 605 -11.89 20.19 -6.89
C VAL A 605 -12.95 21.30 -6.75
N ARG A 606 -12.54 22.55 -6.86
CA ARG A 606 -13.46 23.71 -6.89
C ARG A 606 -14.03 23.96 -8.28
N ASP A 607 -13.24 23.65 -9.29
CA ASP A 607 -13.57 23.92 -10.69
C ASP A 607 -13.21 22.69 -11.52
N VAL A 608 -14.19 22.20 -12.27
CA VAL A 608 -14.05 21.01 -13.13
C VAL A 608 -13.44 21.31 -14.50
N GLU A 609 -13.38 22.60 -14.90
CA GLU A 609 -12.82 23.02 -16.17
C GLU A 609 -11.30 23.19 -16.14
N GLN A 610 -10.66 22.93 -15.00
CA GLN A 610 -9.22 22.99 -14.87
C GLN A 610 -8.53 21.98 -15.80
N LEU A 611 -7.44 22.41 -16.42
CA LEU A 611 -6.55 21.49 -17.13
C LEU A 611 -5.72 20.66 -16.14
N ALA A 612 -5.45 19.41 -16.49
CA ALA A 612 -4.56 18.56 -15.69
C ALA A 612 -3.10 19.09 -15.73
N PRO A 613 -2.38 19.06 -14.56
CA PRO A 613 -2.81 18.57 -13.24
C PRO A 613 -3.76 19.56 -12.55
N MET A 614 -4.89 19.07 -12.06
CA MET A 614 -5.88 19.90 -11.35
C MET A 614 -5.41 20.26 -9.94
N ASP A 615 -5.75 21.45 -9.47
CA ASP A 615 -5.54 21.84 -8.05
C ASP A 615 -6.62 21.20 -7.16
N MET A 616 -6.20 20.24 -6.35
CA MET A 616 -7.08 19.43 -5.52
C MET A 616 -7.23 20.02 -4.12
N LEU A 617 -8.47 20.09 -3.63
CA LEU A 617 -8.79 20.47 -2.26
C LEU A 617 -8.49 19.36 -1.24
N GLY A 618 -8.64 18.10 -1.66
CA GLY A 618 -8.49 16.95 -0.79
C GLY A 618 -9.16 15.71 -1.36
N HIS A 619 -9.57 14.77 -0.50
CA HIS A 619 -10.12 13.50 -0.95
C HIS A 619 -11.21 12.99 -0.01
N VAL A 620 -12.07 12.12 -0.54
CA VAL A 620 -13.11 11.38 0.21
C VAL A 620 -12.45 10.26 1.00
N THR A 621 -12.78 10.18 2.28
CA THR A 621 -12.28 9.15 3.19
C THR A 621 -13.27 8.00 3.37
N SER A 622 -14.56 8.33 3.41
CA SER A 622 -15.67 7.38 3.57
C SER A 622 -16.87 7.82 2.77
N SER A 623 -17.54 6.91 2.07
CA SER A 623 -18.70 7.24 1.26
C SER A 623 -19.67 6.07 1.15
N TYR A 624 -20.94 6.29 1.50
CA TYR A 624 -21.96 5.25 1.55
C TYR A 624 -23.32 5.78 1.13
N PHE A 625 -24.18 4.88 0.64
CA PHE A 625 -25.61 5.15 0.60
C PHE A 625 -26.21 4.83 1.99
N SER A 626 -26.85 5.82 2.62
CA SER A 626 -27.58 5.60 3.88
C SER A 626 -29.03 5.24 3.58
N PRO A 627 -29.49 4.02 3.91
CA PRO A 627 -30.88 3.65 3.74
C PRO A 627 -31.81 4.39 4.71
N ASN A 628 -31.31 4.84 5.87
CA ASN A 628 -32.08 5.60 6.85
C ASN A 628 -32.36 7.02 6.38
N LEU A 629 -31.38 7.66 5.75
CA LEU A 629 -31.51 9.01 5.20
C LEU A 629 -32.00 8.99 3.76
N ASN A 630 -32.09 7.83 3.14
CA ASN A 630 -32.42 7.60 1.74
C ASN A 630 -31.58 8.47 0.81
N ARG A 631 -30.28 8.57 1.09
CA ARG A 631 -29.33 9.34 0.30
C ARG A 631 -27.89 8.94 0.52
N SER A 632 -27.03 9.31 -0.43
CA SER A 632 -25.58 9.24 -0.28
C SER A 632 -25.09 10.26 0.75
N ILE A 633 -24.14 9.83 1.58
CA ILE A 633 -23.37 10.61 2.54
C ILE A 633 -21.89 10.28 2.36
N ALA A 634 -21.01 11.24 2.59
CA ALA A 634 -19.58 10.99 2.58
C ALA A 634 -18.86 11.86 3.61
N MET A 635 -17.69 11.42 4.05
CA MET A 635 -16.73 12.23 4.78
C MET A 635 -15.50 12.47 3.93
N ALA A 636 -14.88 13.63 4.06
CA ALA A 636 -13.72 14.01 3.27
C ALA A 636 -12.75 14.87 4.08
N LEU A 637 -11.48 14.75 3.80
CA LEU A 637 -10.42 15.64 4.28
C LEU A 637 -10.15 16.70 3.23
N LEU A 638 -10.62 17.94 3.47
CA LEU A 638 -10.52 19.07 2.55
C LEU A 638 -9.67 20.21 3.14
N LYS A 639 -8.82 20.83 2.32
CA LYS A 639 -8.04 22.03 2.70
C LYS A 639 -8.98 23.13 3.20
N ASP A 640 -8.73 23.59 4.43
CA ASP A 640 -9.57 24.59 5.13
C ASP A 640 -11.07 24.21 5.18
N GLY A 641 -11.40 22.92 5.20
CA GLY A 641 -12.75 22.38 5.04
C GLY A 641 -13.79 22.99 5.97
N HIS A 642 -13.44 23.27 7.23
CA HIS A 642 -14.36 23.91 8.20
C HIS A 642 -14.78 25.33 7.79
N SER A 643 -13.99 26.03 6.96
CA SER A 643 -14.33 27.35 6.44
C SER A 643 -15.21 27.30 5.18
N LEU A 644 -15.38 26.12 4.59
CA LEU A 644 -16.09 25.90 3.34
C LEU A 644 -17.52 25.35 3.52
N MET A 645 -18.03 25.34 4.75
CA MET A 645 -19.36 24.82 5.05
C MET A 645 -20.45 25.48 4.18
N GLY A 646 -21.26 24.65 3.51
CA GLY A 646 -22.32 25.08 2.59
C GLY A 646 -21.85 25.34 1.15
N GLU A 647 -20.55 25.35 0.89
CA GLU A 647 -20.02 25.46 -0.47
C GLU A 647 -20.15 24.14 -1.24
N LYS A 648 -20.16 24.25 -2.57
CA LYS A 648 -20.15 23.11 -3.48
C LYS A 648 -18.73 22.72 -3.85
N VAL A 649 -18.52 21.41 -4.00
CA VAL A 649 -17.30 20.81 -4.52
C VAL A 649 -17.63 19.73 -5.53
N TYR A 650 -16.69 19.45 -6.39
CA TYR A 650 -16.87 18.54 -7.52
C TYR A 650 -15.84 17.42 -7.48
N PHE A 651 -16.23 16.26 -7.98
CA PHE A 651 -15.40 15.06 -8.04
C PHE A 651 -15.31 14.61 -9.50
N PRO A 652 -14.25 14.98 -10.24
CA PRO A 652 -14.02 14.50 -11.60
C PRO A 652 -13.85 12.98 -11.62
N MET A 653 -14.54 12.31 -12.53
CA MET A 653 -14.53 10.87 -12.64
C MET A 653 -13.47 10.40 -13.63
N LEU A 654 -12.69 9.37 -13.26
CA LEU A 654 -11.60 8.85 -14.09
C LEU A 654 -12.07 8.11 -15.35
N ASP A 655 -13.30 7.63 -15.35
CA ASP A 655 -13.94 6.94 -16.47
C ASP A 655 -14.55 7.91 -17.53
N GLY A 656 -14.44 9.22 -17.29
CA GLY A 656 -14.96 10.26 -18.17
C GLY A 656 -16.47 10.51 -18.02
N SER A 657 -17.13 9.92 -17.02
CA SER A 657 -18.50 10.26 -16.68
C SER A 657 -18.60 11.68 -16.09
N GLU A 658 -19.83 12.22 -16.02
CA GLU A 658 -20.08 13.54 -15.44
C GLU A 658 -19.54 13.66 -14.02
N PRO A 659 -18.92 14.80 -13.66
CA PRO A 659 -18.43 15.03 -12.31
C PRO A 659 -19.54 14.97 -11.27
N ILE A 660 -19.26 14.35 -10.12
CA ILE A 660 -20.22 14.31 -9.01
C ILE A 660 -20.15 15.64 -8.25
N GLU A 661 -21.29 16.30 -8.11
CA GLU A 661 -21.43 17.51 -7.29
C GLU A 661 -21.89 17.17 -5.87
N ALA A 662 -21.24 17.76 -4.86
CA ALA A 662 -21.64 17.63 -3.48
C ALA A 662 -21.55 18.96 -2.72
N THR A 663 -22.37 19.11 -1.68
CA THR A 663 -22.33 20.23 -0.74
C THR A 663 -21.59 19.83 0.52
N ILE A 664 -20.68 20.67 0.99
CA ILE A 664 -19.93 20.50 2.25
C ILE A 664 -20.88 20.75 3.42
N THR A 665 -20.93 19.81 4.37
CA THR A 665 -21.80 19.84 5.55
C THR A 665 -21.04 19.42 6.80
N ASP A 666 -21.72 19.46 7.95
CA ASP A 666 -21.26 18.80 9.17
C ASP A 666 -21.12 17.28 8.94
N THR A 667 -20.23 16.64 9.70
CA THR A 667 -19.98 15.19 9.62
C THR A 667 -21.10 14.37 10.23
N VAL A 668 -21.96 14.94 11.09
CA VAL A 668 -23.08 14.24 11.72
C VAL A 668 -24.33 14.35 10.85
N PHE A 669 -24.72 13.24 10.24
CA PHE A 669 -25.85 13.20 9.31
C PHE A 669 -27.15 12.72 9.96
N TYR A 670 -27.05 11.93 11.04
CA TYR A 670 -28.17 11.27 11.70
C TYR A 670 -28.14 11.48 13.21
N ASP A 671 -29.30 11.80 13.83
CA ASP A 671 -29.47 12.03 15.26
C ASP A 671 -28.35 12.93 15.87
N PRO A 672 -28.23 14.19 15.45
CA PRO A 672 -27.14 15.06 15.90
C PRO A 672 -27.17 15.37 17.40
N GLN A 673 -28.31 15.23 18.06
CA GLN A 673 -28.48 15.42 19.49
C GLN A 673 -28.08 14.19 20.32
N GLY A 674 -27.95 13.01 19.72
CA GLY A 674 -27.55 11.78 20.39
C GLY A 674 -28.64 11.18 21.29
N HIS A 675 -29.91 11.40 20.99
CA HIS A 675 -31.04 10.85 21.77
C HIS A 675 -31.04 9.31 21.76
N ARG A 676 -30.74 8.71 20.62
CA ARG A 676 -30.76 7.26 20.45
C ARG A 676 -29.68 6.53 21.25
N ILE A 677 -28.50 7.11 21.45
CA ILE A 677 -27.44 6.55 22.32
C ILE A 677 -27.94 6.39 23.75
N ASN A 678 -28.77 7.31 24.21
CA ASN A 678 -29.33 7.29 25.57
C ASN A 678 -30.55 6.40 25.70
N GLY A 679 -31.11 5.91 24.59
CA GLY A 679 -32.35 5.14 24.57
C GLY A 679 -33.58 6.03 24.86
N THR A 680 -33.47 7.32 24.59
CA THR A 680 -34.61 8.26 24.68
C THR A 680 -35.21 8.41 23.29
N GLU A 681 -36.45 8.03 23.10
CA GLU A 681 -37.19 8.31 21.87
C GLU A 681 -37.46 9.82 21.75
N GLN A 682 -37.41 10.34 20.52
CA GLN A 682 -37.94 11.67 20.20
C GLN A 682 -39.43 11.66 20.14
#